data_6d950fe4e41cb79e73609a872f72b1f1
#
_entry.id   6d950fe4e41cb79e73609a872f72b1f1
#
_cell.length_a   1.000
_cell.length_b   1.000
_cell.length_c   1.000
_cell.angle_alpha   90.00
_cell.angle_beta   90.00
_cell.angle_gamma   90.00
#
_symmetry.space_group_name_H-M   'P 1'
#
loop_
_entity.id
_entity.type
_entity.pdbx_description
1 polymer ?
#
loop_
_entity_poly.entity_id
_entity_poly.type
_entity_poly.pdbx_seq_one_letter_code
_entity_poly.pdbx_strand_id
1 'polypeptide(L)'
;MDTKNFTIKSQEAIQKAQELAMIGQQQAIETGHILKALLTVDEDVIEYALKKVNANTQRIEQALDSILSSYPKVSGAGSQYLSNASQQTLIKANSYLKDFDDEFVTIEHIFLALIEGSDQVANLLKDAGVAKKDVMKAFKELRGGSRATSSSAEGQYNSLGKYARNLNNEAKSGKLDPVIGRDEEIRRVLQILSRRTKNNPILVGEPGVGKTAIAEGLAHRVISGDVPENLKSKQIYSLDMGSLIAGAKYKGEFEERLKAVVKEVTSADGEIVLFIDEIHTLVGAGGSGEGAMDAANILKPALARGELKAIGATTLAEYQKYIEKDKALERRFQTVLVDEPSQEDAISILRGIKEKYEVHHKVRIKDEAVIAAVELSQRYISDRFLPGKAIDLMDESAAKLRLEIDSVPEELDEIERKIMQLEIEREAIKREKDEKKLSALNEEIANLSEERNQLKAKWQEEKAVVDGIQTKKKEIEAFRMEADQAERAGDFGKVAEIRYGKIKGAEEELEKLKTELLEKQANSSLVKEEVTSEDIAEVVSKWTGIPVQSMLQSEREKLLNLEAELHKRVVGQEDAIGAISDAIRRSRAGLSDPKKPIGSFIFLGTTGVGKTELAKALAEYLFNKDDALVRIDMSEYQEKHTVSRLIGAPPGYVGYDEGGQLTEAVRRKPYSVILLDEIEKAHPDVFNILLQVLDDGRLTDNKGRVANFKNTIVIMTSNIGSHLIQERFADLTETNGEEIEAKTKLEVFELLKKSIRPEFLNRIDETIMFTPLTREDIRGIVDIQFASISKMLSAQGVSIEATSDALDWIGELGYDPQFGARPLKRAIQREILNPLSKDILAGKISADSVIRLQINEKKEFVFENL
;
A
#
# COMPACT_ATOMS: atom_id res chain seq x y z
N MET A 1 -19.63 -1.28 54.92
CA MET A 1 -18.67 -2.40 54.87
C MET A 1 -17.32 -1.80 54.45
N ASP A 2 -16.25 -2.12 55.09
CA ASP A 2 -14.94 -1.64 54.72
C ASP A 2 -14.41 -2.48 53.53
N THR A 3 -14.37 -1.89 52.33
CA THR A 3 -13.98 -2.58 51.08
C THR A 3 -12.50 -2.37 50.74
N LYS A 4 -11.70 -1.88 51.69
CA LYS A 4 -10.27 -1.58 51.46
C LYS A 4 -9.45 -2.82 51.12
N ASN A 5 -9.86 -3.99 51.55
CA ASN A 5 -9.20 -5.26 51.24
C ASN A 5 -9.75 -5.97 50.00
N PHE A 6 -10.60 -5.31 49.22
CA PHE A 6 -11.13 -5.87 47.98
C PHE A 6 -10.32 -5.33 46.78
N THR A 7 -10.10 -6.18 45.79
CA THR A 7 -9.48 -5.73 44.53
C THR A 7 -10.36 -4.74 43.81
N ILE A 8 -9.78 -3.99 42.86
CA ILE A 8 -10.51 -3.00 42.06
C ILE A 8 -11.69 -3.67 41.36
N LYS A 9 -11.49 -4.85 40.74
CA LYS A 9 -12.57 -5.59 40.05
C LYS A 9 -13.65 -6.09 41.02
N SER A 10 -13.26 -6.53 42.23
CA SER A 10 -14.24 -6.89 43.25
C SER A 10 -15.07 -5.69 43.69
N GLN A 11 -14.48 -4.51 43.82
CA GLN A 11 -15.20 -3.27 44.14
C GLN A 11 -16.12 -2.86 42.98
N GLU A 12 -15.65 -2.94 41.74
CA GLU A 12 -16.46 -2.69 40.57
C GLU A 12 -17.65 -3.66 40.45
N ALA A 13 -17.45 -4.94 40.75
CA ALA A 13 -18.53 -5.92 40.78
C ALA A 13 -19.59 -5.59 41.82
N ILE A 14 -19.19 -5.14 43.01
CA ILE A 14 -20.13 -4.70 44.04
C ILE A 14 -20.88 -3.44 43.61
N GLN A 15 -20.19 -2.48 43.02
CA GLN A 15 -20.82 -1.27 42.48
C GLN A 15 -21.79 -1.61 41.34
N LYS A 16 -21.41 -2.51 40.43
CA LYS A 16 -22.26 -2.99 39.36
C LYS A 16 -23.50 -3.71 39.85
N ALA A 17 -23.35 -4.52 40.89
CA ALA A 17 -24.49 -5.17 41.59
C ALA A 17 -25.48 -4.12 42.13
N GLN A 18 -24.97 -2.99 42.65
CA GLN A 18 -25.80 -1.89 43.13
C GLN A 18 -26.55 -1.21 41.96
N GLU A 19 -25.85 -0.94 40.82
CA GLU A 19 -26.47 -0.41 39.65
C GLU A 19 -27.59 -1.31 39.09
N LEU A 20 -27.34 -2.63 39.03
CA LEU A 20 -28.32 -3.62 38.57
C LEU A 20 -29.57 -3.63 39.46
N ALA A 21 -29.41 -3.56 40.80
CA ALA A 21 -30.51 -3.46 41.72
C ALA A 21 -31.31 -2.16 41.54
N MET A 22 -30.63 -1.03 41.22
CA MET A 22 -31.23 0.26 40.93
C MET A 22 -32.09 0.19 39.64
N ILE A 23 -31.51 -0.35 38.56
CA ILE A 23 -32.21 -0.52 37.26
C ILE A 23 -33.43 -1.44 37.46
N GLY A 24 -33.30 -2.51 38.28
CA GLY A 24 -34.38 -3.43 38.60
C GLY A 24 -35.46 -2.86 39.53
N GLN A 25 -35.30 -1.61 40.02
CA GLN A 25 -36.18 -0.98 41.03
C GLN A 25 -36.23 -1.77 42.34
N GLN A 26 -35.12 -2.38 42.75
CA GLN A 26 -34.99 -3.21 43.92
C GLN A 26 -34.18 -2.47 44.98
N GLN A 27 -34.64 -2.50 46.25
CA GLN A 27 -33.99 -1.78 47.34
C GLN A 27 -32.89 -2.62 47.98
N ALA A 28 -33.03 -3.96 47.99
CA ALA A 28 -32.03 -4.87 48.49
C ALA A 28 -31.11 -5.36 47.37
N ILE A 29 -29.80 -5.25 47.56
CA ILE A 29 -28.78 -5.86 46.70
C ILE A 29 -28.67 -7.33 47.11
N GLU A 30 -29.27 -8.21 46.32
CA GLU A 30 -29.29 -9.65 46.54
C GLU A 30 -28.10 -10.35 45.90
N THR A 31 -27.82 -11.58 46.23
CA THR A 31 -26.73 -12.41 45.67
C THR A 31 -26.83 -12.60 44.16
N GLY A 32 -28.05 -12.57 43.59
CA GLY A 32 -28.26 -12.59 42.15
C GLY A 32 -27.65 -11.38 41.44
N HIS A 33 -27.75 -10.18 42.03
CA HIS A 33 -27.12 -8.98 41.48
C HIS A 33 -25.60 -9.11 41.50
N ILE A 34 -25.04 -9.71 42.60
CA ILE A 34 -23.60 -9.94 42.71
C ILE A 34 -23.13 -10.95 41.65
N LEU A 35 -23.84 -12.06 41.45
CA LEU A 35 -23.47 -13.03 40.40
C LEU A 35 -23.54 -12.43 38.98
N LYS A 36 -24.60 -11.67 38.68
CA LYS A 36 -24.73 -11.02 37.37
C LYS A 36 -23.63 -9.98 37.16
N ALA A 37 -23.29 -9.23 38.20
CA ALA A 37 -22.19 -8.28 38.17
C ALA A 37 -20.83 -8.96 37.94
N LEU A 38 -20.55 -10.08 38.60
CA LEU A 38 -19.32 -10.86 38.40
C LEU A 38 -19.18 -11.36 36.95
N LEU A 39 -20.28 -11.87 36.37
CA LEU A 39 -20.31 -12.32 34.97
C LEU A 39 -20.14 -11.18 33.97
N THR A 40 -20.44 -9.92 34.37
CA THR A 40 -20.36 -8.74 33.52
C THR A 40 -19.03 -7.99 33.63
N VAL A 41 -18.44 -7.94 34.84
CA VAL A 41 -17.21 -7.16 35.11
C VAL A 41 -15.96 -7.91 34.67
N ASP A 42 -15.93 -9.22 34.75
CA ASP A 42 -14.82 -10.03 34.28
C ASP A 42 -15.31 -11.32 33.62
N GLU A 43 -15.53 -11.25 32.34
CA GLU A 43 -15.97 -12.40 31.54
C GLU A 43 -14.92 -13.53 31.52
N ASP A 44 -13.62 -13.21 31.65
CA ASP A 44 -12.52 -14.17 31.47
C ASP A 44 -12.39 -15.15 32.66
N VAL A 45 -12.34 -14.64 33.89
CA VAL A 45 -12.00 -15.46 35.07
C VAL A 45 -13.13 -16.42 35.47
N ILE A 46 -14.35 -15.90 35.55
CA ILE A 46 -15.52 -16.71 35.93
C ILE A 46 -15.93 -17.62 34.76
N GLU A 47 -15.89 -17.13 33.52
CA GLU A 47 -16.20 -17.95 32.34
C GLU A 47 -15.19 -19.09 32.15
N TYR A 48 -13.89 -18.85 32.39
CA TYR A 48 -12.88 -19.92 32.41
C TYR A 48 -13.23 -21.03 33.39
N ALA A 49 -13.57 -20.66 34.63
CA ALA A 49 -13.93 -21.65 35.65
C ALA A 49 -15.19 -22.44 35.27
N LEU A 50 -16.23 -21.75 34.73
CA LEU A 50 -17.46 -22.41 34.29
C LEU A 50 -17.21 -23.34 33.09
N LYS A 51 -16.42 -22.94 32.11
CA LYS A 51 -16.02 -23.79 30.98
C LYS A 51 -15.22 -25.02 31.44
N LYS A 52 -14.31 -24.85 32.42
CA LYS A 52 -13.48 -25.95 32.93
C LYS A 52 -14.29 -27.03 33.65
N VAL A 53 -15.39 -26.63 34.29
CA VAL A 53 -16.34 -27.57 34.94
C VAL A 53 -17.48 -28.03 34.01
N ASN A 54 -17.40 -27.71 32.71
CA ASN A 54 -18.41 -28.01 31.68
C ASN A 54 -19.82 -27.45 32.00
N ALA A 55 -19.91 -26.34 32.73
CA ALA A 55 -21.18 -25.66 33.00
C ALA A 55 -21.59 -24.75 31.82
N ASN A 56 -22.87 -24.75 31.47
CA ASN A 56 -23.41 -23.94 30.39
C ASN A 56 -23.71 -22.52 30.89
N THR A 57 -22.85 -21.57 30.57
CA THR A 57 -22.92 -20.16 30.99
C THR A 57 -24.22 -19.50 30.53
N GLN A 58 -24.67 -19.72 29.31
CA GLN A 58 -25.90 -19.13 28.79
C GLN A 58 -27.14 -19.59 29.55
N ARG A 59 -27.19 -20.88 29.96
CA ARG A 59 -28.28 -21.41 30.74
C ARG A 59 -28.28 -20.84 32.15
N ILE A 60 -27.10 -20.62 32.75
CA ILE A 60 -26.95 -19.95 34.05
C ILE A 60 -27.44 -18.51 33.95
N GLU A 61 -27.09 -17.78 32.95
CA GLU A 61 -27.50 -16.38 32.73
C GLU A 61 -29.02 -16.24 32.56
N GLN A 62 -29.65 -17.09 31.74
CA GLN A 62 -31.10 -17.09 31.54
C GLN A 62 -31.87 -17.39 32.84
N ALA A 63 -31.40 -18.37 33.59
CA ALA A 63 -31.99 -18.70 34.87
C ALA A 63 -31.79 -17.60 35.92
N LEU A 64 -30.61 -16.95 35.88
CA LEU A 64 -30.29 -15.82 36.74
C LEU A 64 -31.18 -14.60 36.46
N ASP A 65 -31.42 -14.30 35.18
CA ASP A 65 -32.31 -13.20 34.79
C ASP A 65 -33.77 -13.45 35.27
N SER A 66 -34.20 -14.71 35.28
CA SER A 66 -35.49 -15.10 35.88
C SER A 66 -35.50 -14.88 37.40
N ILE A 67 -34.43 -15.21 38.10
CA ILE A 67 -34.29 -14.96 39.55
C ILE A 67 -34.31 -13.46 39.85
N LEU A 68 -33.55 -12.65 39.09
CA LEU A 68 -33.51 -11.19 39.24
C LEU A 68 -34.88 -10.55 39.02
N SER A 69 -35.65 -11.08 38.10
CA SER A 69 -37.02 -10.59 37.80
C SER A 69 -38.02 -10.91 38.91
N SER A 70 -37.75 -11.96 39.73
CA SER A 70 -38.60 -12.41 40.85
C SER A 70 -38.38 -11.60 42.14
N TYR A 71 -37.33 -10.79 42.22
CA TYR A 71 -37.06 -10.00 43.42
C TYR A 71 -38.07 -8.86 43.60
N PRO A 72 -38.42 -8.51 44.86
CA PRO A 72 -39.41 -7.48 45.15
C PRO A 72 -39.01 -6.13 44.60
N LYS A 73 -39.93 -5.50 43.85
CA LYS A 73 -39.77 -4.13 43.33
C LYS A 73 -40.41 -3.14 44.28
N VAL A 74 -39.72 -2.00 44.49
CA VAL A 74 -40.21 -0.93 45.38
C VAL A 74 -40.23 0.36 44.61
N SER A 75 -41.40 1.02 44.54
CA SER A 75 -41.58 2.35 43.96
C SER A 75 -41.27 3.42 45.04
N GLY A 76 -40.12 4.08 44.88
CA GLY A 76 -39.67 5.21 45.71
C GLY A 76 -38.16 5.33 45.79
N ALA A 77 -37.65 6.56 45.98
CA ALA A 77 -36.22 6.86 46.07
C ALA A 77 -35.69 6.49 47.49
N GLY A 78 -35.40 5.20 47.74
CA GLY A 78 -34.69 4.74 48.95
C GLY A 78 -33.23 4.40 48.63
N SER A 79 -32.31 4.62 49.59
CA SER A 79 -30.93 4.14 49.52
C SER A 79 -30.91 2.63 49.45
N GLN A 80 -30.16 2.04 48.48
CA GLN A 80 -29.97 0.60 48.39
C GLN A 80 -29.12 0.08 49.58
N TYR A 81 -29.40 -1.13 49.99
CA TYR A 81 -28.63 -1.82 51.04
C TYR A 81 -28.33 -3.28 50.64
N LEU A 82 -27.24 -3.81 51.14
CA LEU A 82 -26.93 -5.23 50.96
C LEU A 82 -27.89 -6.11 51.78
N SER A 83 -28.50 -7.10 51.11
CA SER A 83 -29.29 -8.11 51.83
C SER A 83 -28.42 -8.90 52.83
N ASN A 84 -29.04 -9.55 53.80
CA ASN A 84 -28.29 -10.39 54.73
C ASN A 84 -27.50 -11.50 54.03
N ALA A 85 -28.06 -12.12 53.01
CA ALA A 85 -27.38 -13.14 52.20
C ALA A 85 -26.15 -12.55 51.48
N SER A 86 -26.27 -11.37 50.89
CA SER A 86 -25.16 -10.68 50.22
C SER A 86 -24.06 -10.27 51.21
N GLN A 87 -24.43 -9.76 52.36
CA GLN A 87 -23.45 -9.45 53.42
C GLN A 87 -22.70 -10.70 53.92
N GLN A 88 -23.40 -11.80 54.14
CA GLN A 88 -22.78 -13.08 54.55
C GLN A 88 -21.85 -13.61 53.45
N THR A 89 -22.23 -13.50 52.20
CA THR A 89 -21.39 -13.89 51.04
C THR A 89 -20.08 -13.08 51.00
N LEU A 90 -20.13 -11.76 51.16
CA LEU A 90 -18.93 -10.94 51.16
C LEU A 90 -18.04 -11.17 52.40
N ILE A 91 -18.63 -11.43 53.57
CA ILE A 91 -17.88 -11.84 54.77
C ILE A 91 -17.21 -13.21 54.57
N LYS A 92 -17.94 -14.15 53.96
CA LYS A 92 -17.42 -15.49 53.68
C LYS A 92 -16.30 -15.45 52.65
N ALA A 93 -16.37 -14.55 51.66
CA ALA A 93 -15.29 -14.33 50.68
C ALA A 93 -13.94 -14.00 51.35
N ASN A 94 -13.95 -13.23 52.44
CA ASN A 94 -12.73 -12.97 53.22
C ASN A 94 -12.11 -14.24 53.84
N SER A 95 -12.89 -15.29 54.11
CA SER A 95 -12.34 -16.51 54.69
C SER A 95 -11.47 -17.30 53.72
N TYR A 96 -11.68 -17.12 52.41
CA TYR A 96 -10.88 -17.78 51.36
C TYR A 96 -9.50 -17.17 51.13
N LEU A 97 -9.20 -15.99 51.68
CA LEU A 97 -7.86 -15.40 51.63
C LEU A 97 -6.78 -16.39 52.10
N LYS A 98 -7.08 -17.18 53.14
CA LYS A 98 -6.15 -18.19 53.65
C LYS A 98 -5.96 -19.39 52.71
N ASP A 99 -6.98 -19.75 51.93
CA ASP A 99 -6.94 -20.92 51.05
C ASP A 99 -6.10 -20.64 49.77
N PHE A 100 -5.91 -19.36 49.46
CA PHE A 100 -5.14 -18.87 48.31
C PHE A 100 -3.87 -18.11 48.73
N ASP A 101 -3.61 -17.90 50.02
CA ASP A 101 -2.50 -17.09 50.54
C ASP A 101 -2.54 -15.62 50.02
N ASP A 102 -3.74 -15.07 49.91
CA ASP A 102 -3.99 -13.74 49.33
C ASP A 102 -4.15 -12.66 50.42
N GLU A 103 -3.81 -11.41 50.06
CA GLU A 103 -4.01 -10.23 50.93
C GLU A 103 -5.30 -9.47 50.57
N PHE A 104 -5.78 -9.62 49.34
CA PHE A 104 -6.97 -8.95 48.82
C PHE A 104 -8.05 -9.92 48.38
N VAL A 105 -9.31 -9.58 48.67
CA VAL A 105 -10.48 -10.34 48.21
C VAL A 105 -10.72 -10.11 46.73
N THR A 106 -10.62 -11.15 45.93
CA THR A 106 -10.79 -11.17 44.49
C THR A 106 -12.21 -11.62 44.10
N ILE A 107 -12.56 -11.48 42.83
CA ILE A 107 -13.85 -11.96 42.30
C ILE A 107 -14.02 -13.46 42.45
N GLU A 108 -12.91 -14.23 42.38
CA GLU A 108 -12.94 -15.68 42.60
C GLU A 108 -13.40 -16.03 44.03
N HIS A 109 -12.92 -15.28 45.04
CA HIS A 109 -13.36 -15.48 46.43
C HIS A 109 -14.85 -15.20 46.60
N ILE A 110 -15.37 -14.15 45.94
CA ILE A 110 -16.79 -13.82 45.98
C ILE A 110 -17.61 -14.91 45.28
N PHE A 111 -17.13 -15.42 44.13
CA PHE A 111 -17.79 -16.49 43.39
C PHE A 111 -17.83 -17.80 44.19
N LEU A 112 -16.73 -18.19 44.82
CA LEU A 112 -16.70 -19.35 45.73
C LEU A 112 -17.65 -19.21 46.92
N ALA A 113 -17.78 -17.99 47.44
CA ALA A 113 -18.72 -17.72 48.54
C ALA A 113 -20.19 -17.83 48.10
N LEU A 114 -20.51 -17.45 46.86
CA LEU A 114 -21.83 -17.63 46.25
C LEU A 114 -22.21 -19.13 46.12
N ILE A 115 -21.26 -19.96 45.65
CA ILE A 115 -21.51 -21.42 45.51
C ILE A 115 -21.85 -22.07 46.83
N GLU A 116 -21.28 -21.61 47.90
CA GLU A 116 -21.54 -22.15 49.26
C GLU A 116 -22.71 -21.47 49.98
N GLY A 117 -23.44 -20.62 49.31
CA GLY A 117 -24.67 -20.05 49.86
C GLY A 117 -25.77 -21.10 50.06
N SER A 118 -26.90 -20.66 50.67
CA SER A 118 -28.10 -21.48 50.85
C SER A 118 -29.32 -20.88 50.15
N ASP A 119 -29.10 -19.95 49.25
CA ASP A 119 -30.10 -19.17 48.51
C ASP A 119 -30.39 -19.73 47.11
N GLN A 120 -31.25 -19.05 46.36
CA GLN A 120 -31.63 -19.43 44.99
C GLN A 120 -30.45 -19.45 44.07
N VAL A 121 -29.47 -18.53 44.23
CA VAL A 121 -28.28 -18.45 43.42
C VAL A 121 -27.33 -19.64 43.66
N ALA A 122 -27.12 -19.99 44.91
CA ALA A 122 -26.32 -21.17 45.27
C ALA A 122 -26.94 -22.46 44.70
N ASN A 123 -28.28 -22.57 44.75
CA ASN A 123 -28.97 -23.73 44.18
C ASN A 123 -28.86 -23.75 42.67
N LEU A 124 -29.02 -22.60 41.98
CA LEU A 124 -28.80 -22.48 40.53
C LEU A 124 -27.41 -22.97 40.13
N LEU A 125 -26.35 -22.53 40.82
CA LEU A 125 -24.98 -22.95 40.50
C LEU A 125 -24.77 -24.46 40.79
N LYS A 126 -25.34 -25.01 41.82
CA LYS A 126 -25.30 -26.47 42.13
C LYS A 126 -26.03 -27.28 41.07
N ASP A 127 -27.21 -26.85 40.65
CA ASP A 127 -28.03 -27.51 39.62
C ASP A 127 -27.33 -27.45 38.23
N ALA A 128 -26.54 -26.42 37.99
CA ALA A 128 -25.68 -26.29 36.83
C ALA A 128 -24.38 -27.14 36.89
N GLY A 129 -24.20 -27.92 37.97
CA GLY A 129 -23.02 -28.78 38.16
C GLY A 129 -21.77 -28.05 38.64
N VAL A 130 -21.90 -26.83 39.15
CA VAL A 130 -20.78 -26.02 39.61
C VAL A 130 -20.42 -26.41 41.03
N ALA A 131 -19.44 -27.29 41.19
CA ALA A 131 -18.97 -27.76 42.51
C ALA A 131 -17.77 -26.93 42.99
N LYS A 132 -17.80 -26.47 44.24
CA LYS A 132 -16.74 -25.67 44.89
C LYS A 132 -15.33 -26.23 44.65
N LYS A 133 -15.17 -27.54 44.86
CA LYS A 133 -13.86 -28.21 44.79
C LYS A 133 -13.24 -28.09 43.36
N ASP A 134 -14.07 -28.26 42.36
CA ASP A 134 -13.63 -28.22 40.96
C ASP A 134 -13.35 -26.79 40.50
N VAL A 135 -14.20 -25.84 40.91
CA VAL A 135 -14.00 -24.40 40.67
C VAL A 135 -12.74 -23.89 41.38
N MET A 136 -12.50 -24.27 42.62
CA MET A 136 -11.29 -23.91 43.34
C MET A 136 -10.04 -24.43 42.62
N LYS A 137 -10.09 -25.66 42.08
CA LYS A 137 -9.00 -26.23 41.29
C LYS A 137 -8.79 -25.45 40.02
N ALA A 138 -9.87 -25.09 39.31
CA ALA A 138 -9.79 -24.29 38.10
C ALA A 138 -9.17 -22.90 38.34
N PHE A 139 -9.55 -22.22 39.44
CA PHE A 139 -8.94 -20.95 39.82
C PHE A 139 -7.45 -21.07 40.20
N LYS A 140 -7.06 -22.13 40.92
CA LYS A 140 -5.65 -22.39 41.22
C LYS A 140 -4.82 -22.66 39.93
N GLU A 141 -5.40 -23.38 38.96
CA GLU A 141 -4.78 -23.58 37.64
C GLU A 141 -4.66 -22.25 36.87
N LEU A 142 -5.73 -21.44 36.83
CA LEU A 142 -5.73 -20.14 36.16
C LEU A 142 -4.67 -19.18 36.72
N ARG A 143 -4.50 -19.19 38.04
CA ARG A 143 -3.53 -18.34 38.74
C ARG A 143 -2.08 -18.77 38.59
N GLY A 144 -1.81 -20.04 38.21
CA GLY A 144 -0.45 -20.57 38.08
C GLY A 144 0.44 -20.34 39.32
N GLY A 145 -0.14 -20.35 40.52
CA GLY A 145 0.57 -20.09 41.78
C GLY A 145 0.73 -18.60 42.14
N SER A 146 0.17 -17.67 41.39
CA SER A 146 0.18 -16.24 41.71
C SER A 146 -0.75 -15.91 42.88
N ARG A 147 -0.32 -14.98 43.76
CA ARG A 147 -1.08 -14.49 44.92
C ARG A 147 -1.61 -13.10 44.69
N ALA A 148 -2.77 -12.75 45.18
CA ALA A 148 -3.34 -11.42 45.12
C ALA A 148 -2.79 -10.52 46.25
N THR A 149 -1.61 -9.95 46.01
CA THR A 149 -0.90 -9.03 46.91
C THR A 149 -1.12 -7.56 46.58
N SER A 150 -1.85 -7.24 45.50
CA SER A 150 -2.21 -5.89 45.13
C SER A 150 -3.69 -5.77 44.80
N SER A 151 -4.20 -4.54 44.80
CA SER A 151 -5.60 -4.27 44.45
C SER A 151 -5.90 -4.52 42.98
N SER A 152 -4.88 -4.64 42.10
CA SER A 152 -4.98 -4.89 40.64
C SER A 152 -4.65 -6.35 40.24
N ALA A 153 -4.62 -7.28 41.20
CA ALA A 153 -4.09 -8.63 40.99
C ALA A 153 -4.79 -9.43 39.88
N GLU A 154 -6.13 -9.32 39.73
CA GLU A 154 -6.85 -10.05 38.67
C GLU A 154 -6.49 -9.60 37.25
N GLY A 155 -6.00 -8.38 37.07
CA GLY A 155 -5.49 -7.89 35.78
C GLY A 155 -4.24 -8.63 35.31
N GLN A 156 -3.55 -9.33 36.20
CA GLN A 156 -2.29 -10.04 35.92
C GLN A 156 -2.48 -11.53 35.58
N TYR A 157 -3.71 -12.07 35.68
CA TYR A 157 -3.97 -13.47 35.35
C TYR A 157 -4.20 -13.67 33.85
N ASN A 158 -3.62 -14.75 33.30
CA ASN A 158 -3.70 -15.10 31.88
C ASN A 158 -3.25 -13.96 30.95
N SER A 159 -2.19 -13.28 31.33
CA SER A 159 -1.68 -12.12 30.61
C SER A 159 -1.24 -12.48 29.18
N LEU A 160 -0.68 -13.69 28.99
CA LEU A 160 -0.35 -14.21 27.66
C LEU A 160 -1.58 -14.40 26.79
N GLY A 161 -2.67 -14.94 27.35
CA GLY A 161 -3.92 -15.11 26.59
C GLY A 161 -4.58 -13.78 26.20
N LYS A 162 -4.36 -12.70 26.99
CA LYS A 162 -4.92 -11.37 26.75
C LYS A 162 -4.07 -10.52 25.79
N TYR A 163 -2.75 -10.62 25.90
CA TYR A 163 -1.82 -9.71 25.23
C TYR A 163 -0.88 -10.38 24.22
N ALA A 164 -1.04 -11.70 24.01
CA ALA A 164 -0.23 -12.41 23.03
C ALA A 164 -1.04 -13.50 22.31
N ARG A 165 -0.73 -13.68 21.03
CA ARG A 165 -1.33 -14.72 20.18
C ARG A 165 -0.46 -15.98 20.21
N ASN A 166 -1.05 -17.14 20.43
CA ASN A 166 -0.33 -18.42 20.38
C ASN A 166 -0.22 -18.92 18.93
N LEU A 167 0.95 -18.71 18.30
CA LEU A 167 1.19 -19.09 16.90
C LEU A 167 1.10 -20.61 16.69
N ASN A 168 1.44 -21.44 17.67
CA ASN A 168 1.30 -22.89 17.55
C ASN A 168 -0.17 -23.31 17.43
N ASN A 169 -1.07 -22.69 18.19
CA ASN A 169 -2.49 -22.98 18.10
C ASN A 169 -3.10 -22.48 16.77
N GLU A 170 -2.66 -21.32 16.31
CA GLU A 170 -3.08 -20.78 15.01
C GLU A 170 -2.59 -21.66 13.85
N ALA A 171 -1.35 -22.14 13.90
CA ALA A 171 -0.81 -23.08 12.92
C ALA A 171 -1.59 -24.42 12.93
N LYS A 172 -1.93 -24.95 14.13
CA LYS A 172 -2.77 -26.14 14.26
C LYS A 172 -4.16 -25.97 13.66
N SER A 173 -4.74 -24.81 13.79
CA SER A 173 -6.06 -24.47 13.23
C SER A 173 -6.04 -24.09 11.76
N GLY A 174 -4.86 -24.05 11.09
CA GLY A 174 -4.71 -23.67 9.69
C GLY A 174 -4.90 -22.18 9.39
N LYS A 175 -4.87 -21.34 10.42
CA LYS A 175 -5.06 -19.89 10.27
C LYS A 175 -3.81 -19.16 9.77
N LEU A 176 -2.61 -19.73 9.98
CA LEU A 176 -1.36 -19.12 9.51
C LEU A 176 -1.12 -19.45 8.05
N ASP A 177 -0.43 -18.52 7.37
CA ASP A 177 -0.02 -18.71 5.99
C ASP A 177 1.17 -19.68 5.88
N PRO A 178 1.29 -20.43 4.77
CA PRO A 178 2.48 -21.23 4.53
C PRO A 178 3.69 -20.33 4.32
N VAL A 179 4.81 -20.67 4.95
CA VAL A 179 6.05 -19.90 4.83
C VAL A 179 6.97 -20.59 3.83
N ILE A 180 7.33 -19.86 2.78
CA ILE A 180 8.10 -20.37 1.64
C ILE A 180 9.36 -19.52 1.48
N GLY A 181 10.48 -20.15 1.15
CA GLY A 181 11.73 -19.44 0.81
C GLY A 181 12.48 -18.80 1.99
N ARG A 182 12.17 -19.19 3.24
CA ARG A 182 12.82 -18.67 4.46
C ARG A 182 13.50 -19.77 5.30
N ASP A 183 13.89 -20.85 4.66
CA ASP A 183 14.44 -22.01 5.35
C ASP A 183 15.78 -21.72 6.03
N GLU A 184 16.63 -20.90 5.43
CA GLU A 184 17.93 -20.54 5.99
C GLU A 184 17.79 -19.67 7.24
N GLU A 185 16.93 -18.65 7.18
CA GLU A 185 16.67 -17.76 8.31
C GLU A 185 16.00 -18.52 9.47
N ILE A 186 15.01 -19.38 9.20
CA ILE A 186 14.37 -20.21 10.22
C ILE A 186 15.39 -21.16 10.84
N ARG A 187 16.24 -21.82 10.03
CA ARG A 187 17.31 -22.68 10.53
C ARG A 187 18.29 -21.89 11.42
N ARG A 188 18.62 -20.67 11.01
CA ARG A 188 19.48 -19.79 11.82
C ARG A 188 18.84 -19.39 13.14
N VAL A 189 17.55 -19.07 13.15
CA VAL A 189 16.76 -18.80 14.37
C VAL A 189 16.78 -20.01 15.30
N LEU A 190 16.53 -21.23 14.79
CA LEU A 190 16.59 -22.48 15.57
C LEU A 190 17.98 -22.71 16.19
N GLN A 191 19.05 -22.48 15.43
CA GLN A 191 20.42 -22.58 15.93
C GLN A 191 20.69 -21.62 17.09
N ILE A 192 20.22 -20.35 16.95
CA ILE A 192 20.41 -19.33 18.00
C ILE A 192 19.61 -19.68 19.25
N LEU A 193 18.35 -20.07 19.12
CA LEU A 193 17.50 -20.47 20.26
C LEU A 193 18.07 -21.67 21.03
N SER A 194 18.84 -22.52 20.39
CA SER A 194 19.51 -23.70 20.99
C SER A 194 20.85 -23.37 21.68
N ARG A 195 21.34 -22.13 21.57
CA ARG A 195 22.62 -21.74 22.20
C ARG A 195 22.49 -21.57 23.72
N ARG A 196 23.59 -21.74 24.42
CA ARG A 196 23.69 -21.51 25.87
C ARG A 196 23.64 -20.01 26.23
N THR A 197 24.25 -19.17 25.42
CA THR A 197 24.38 -17.73 25.60
C THR A 197 24.05 -17.03 24.29
N LYS A 198 23.59 -15.76 24.32
CA LYS A 198 23.13 -15.03 23.14
C LYS A 198 22.10 -15.85 22.34
N ASN A 199 21.15 -16.41 23.08
CA ASN A 199 20.15 -17.33 22.55
C ASN A 199 18.83 -16.65 22.14
N ASN A 200 18.81 -15.33 22.04
CA ASN A 200 17.68 -14.55 21.55
C ASN A 200 18.01 -14.03 20.14
N PRO A 201 17.39 -14.52 19.06
CA PRO A 201 17.56 -13.97 17.73
C PRO A 201 16.84 -12.63 17.61
N ILE A 202 17.42 -11.73 16.84
CA ILE A 202 16.75 -10.52 16.38
C ILE A 202 16.78 -10.47 14.85
N LEU A 203 15.58 -10.44 14.24
CA LEU A 203 15.38 -10.37 12.79
C LEU A 203 15.53 -8.92 12.38
N VAL A 204 16.51 -8.63 11.55
CA VAL A 204 16.81 -7.28 11.06
C VAL A 204 16.62 -7.24 9.55
N GLY A 205 15.71 -6.41 9.07
CA GLY A 205 15.41 -6.28 7.64
C GLY A 205 14.40 -5.17 7.39
N GLU A 206 14.26 -4.78 6.14
CA GLU A 206 13.34 -3.72 5.74
C GLU A 206 11.85 -4.10 5.95
N PRO A 207 10.92 -3.13 6.00
CA PRO A 207 9.49 -3.43 6.11
C PRO A 207 9.00 -4.24 4.91
N GLY A 208 8.15 -5.25 5.15
CA GLY A 208 7.56 -6.06 4.07
C GLY A 208 8.42 -7.23 3.57
N VAL A 209 9.66 -7.44 4.08
CA VAL A 209 10.50 -8.58 3.67
C VAL A 209 10.07 -9.92 4.29
N GLY A 210 9.09 -9.95 5.19
CA GLY A 210 8.54 -11.19 5.77
C GLY A 210 9.17 -11.61 7.12
N LYS A 211 9.61 -10.66 7.96
CA LYS A 211 10.16 -10.96 9.31
C LYS A 211 9.17 -11.72 10.19
N THR A 212 7.91 -11.31 10.20
CA THR A 212 6.83 -11.95 10.99
C THR A 212 6.57 -13.37 10.50
N ALA A 213 6.59 -13.59 9.16
CA ALA A 213 6.43 -14.92 8.56
C ALA A 213 7.49 -15.93 9.05
N ILE A 214 8.71 -15.50 9.37
CA ILE A 214 9.75 -16.40 9.93
C ILE A 214 9.32 -16.96 11.30
N ALA A 215 8.67 -16.17 12.16
CA ALA A 215 8.15 -16.64 13.44
C ALA A 215 6.97 -17.59 13.25
N GLU A 216 6.11 -17.34 12.28
CA GLU A 216 5.00 -18.22 11.89
C GLU A 216 5.50 -19.54 11.31
N GLY A 217 6.51 -19.49 10.43
CA GLY A 217 7.18 -20.67 9.89
C GLY A 217 7.87 -21.51 10.96
N LEU A 218 8.46 -20.87 11.97
CA LEU A 218 9.00 -21.56 13.13
C LEU A 218 7.90 -22.32 13.90
N ALA A 219 6.72 -21.69 14.10
CA ALA A 219 5.57 -22.36 14.75
C ALA A 219 5.09 -23.57 13.93
N HIS A 220 5.03 -23.47 12.61
CA HIS A 220 4.71 -24.61 11.73
C HIS A 220 5.71 -25.76 11.90
N ARG A 221 7.02 -25.49 11.91
CA ARG A 221 8.04 -26.53 12.10
C ARG A 221 8.00 -27.17 13.50
N VAL A 222 7.70 -26.38 14.53
CA VAL A 222 7.53 -26.93 15.90
C VAL A 222 6.38 -27.94 15.95
N ILE A 223 5.26 -27.63 15.29
CA ILE A 223 4.08 -28.51 15.27
C ILE A 223 4.30 -29.75 14.42
N SER A 224 4.96 -29.60 13.27
CA SER A 224 5.32 -30.75 12.40
C SER A 224 6.43 -31.63 12.99
N GLY A 225 7.10 -31.17 14.09
CA GLY A 225 8.21 -31.90 14.70
C GLY A 225 9.54 -31.76 13.98
N ASP A 226 9.61 -30.89 12.95
CA ASP A 226 10.84 -30.60 12.15
C ASP A 226 11.72 -29.57 12.86
N VAL A 227 12.04 -29.83 14.12
CA VAL A 227 12.91 -29.01 14.97
C VAL A 227 13.76 -29.91 15.88
N PRO A 228 14.89 -29.41 16.41
CA PRO A 228 15.67 -30.12 17.42
C PRO A 228 14.82 -30.53 18.64
N GLU A 229 15.17 -31.65 19.29
CA GLU A 229 14.38 -32.26 20.38
C GLU A 229 14.06 -31.27 21.50
N ASN A 230 15.00 -30.40 21.85
CA ASN A 230 14.85 -29.38 22.90
C ASN A 230 13.91 -28.22 22.52
N LEU A 231 13.41 -28.17 21.28
CA LEU A 231 12.48 -27.15 20.80
C LEU A 231 11.09 -27.71 20.47
N LYS A 232 10.89 -29.03 20.48
CA LYS A 232 9.59 -29.66 20.13
C LYS A 232 8.45 -29.31 21.10
N SER A 233 8.77 -29.10 22.38
CA SER A 233 7.77 -28.70 23.39
C SER A 233 7.51 -27.21 23.46
N LYS A 234 8.25 -26.38 22.69
CA LYS A 234 8.17 -24.93 22.82
C LYS A 234 6.89 -24.39 22.21
N GLN A 235 6.34 -23.38 22.87
CA GLN A 235 5.20 -22.60 22.40
C GLN A 235 5.67 -21.21 22.03
N ILE A 236 5.28 -20.76 20.85
CA ILE A 236 5.65 -19.44 20.33
C ILE A 236 4.44 -18.53 20.48
N TYR A 237 4.64 -17.45 21.21
CA TYR A 237 3.63 -16.42 21.40
C TYR A 237 4.06 -15.12 20.75
N SER A 238 3.21 -14.54 19.92
CA SER A 238 3.42 -13.21 19.34
C SER A 238 2.80 -12.16 20.23
N LEU A 239 3.62 -11.26 20.77
CA LEU A 239 3.20 -10.18 21.65
C LEU A 239 2.47 -9.10 20.83
N ASP A 240 1.25 -8.77 21.26
CA ASP A 240 0.45 -7.70 20.65
C ASP A 240 0.68 -6.38 21.42
N MET A 241 1.50 -5.52 20.86
CA MET A 241 1.80 -4.21 21.43
C MET A 241 0.57 -3.30 21.46
N GLY A 242 -0.34 -3.42 20.46
CA GLY A 242 -1.58 -2.66 20.42
C GLY A 242 -2.48 -2.98 21.62
N SER A 243 -2.67 -4.25 21.89
CA SER A 243 -3.48 -4.71 23.03
C SER A 243 -2.88 -4.36 24.40
N LEU A 244 -1.55 -4.32 24.51
CA LEU A 244 -0.87 -3.87 25.73
C LEU A 244 -1.10 -2.40 26.05
N ILE A 245 -1.14 -1.54 25.01
CA ILE A 245 -1.29 -0.09 25.14
C ILE A 245 -2.77 0.33 25.17
N ALA A 246 -3.65 -0.40 24.48
CA ALA A 246 -5.06 -0.06 24.38
C ALA A 246 -5.73 -0.01 25.77
N GLY A 247 -6.44 1.09 26.05
CA GLY A 247 -7.14 1.30 27.31
C GLY A 247 -6.27 1.57 28.55
N ALA A 248 -4.94 1.62 28.41
CA ALA A 248 -4.06 2.03 29.51
C ALA A 248 -4.16 3.56 29.68
N LYS A 249 -4.83 3.99 30.77
CA LYS A 249 -5.00 5.43 31.07
C LYS A 249 -3.74 6.07 31.61
N TYR A 250 -2.84 5.30 32.22
CA TYR A 250 -1.60 5.75 32.84
C TYR A 250 -0.44 4.83 32.44
N LYS A 251 0.76 5.41 32.39
CA LYS A 251 2.02 4.70 32.12
C LYS A 251 2.23 3.44 32.98
N GLY A 252 1.85 3.47 34.25
CA GLY A 252 1.99 2.36 35.18
C GLY A 252 1.21 1.12 34.77
N GLU A 253 0.04 1.27 34.16
CA GLU A 253 -0.80 0.13 33.73
C GLU A 253 -0.13 -0.68 32.60
N PHE A 254 0.47 -0.02 31.61
CA PHE A 254 1.24 -0.69 30.55
C PHE A 254 2.43 -1.46 31.14
N GLU A 255 3.18 -0.83 32.06
CA GLU A 255 4.32 -1.47 32.72
C GLU A 255 3.89 -2.70 33.54
N GLU A 256 2.75 -2.63 34.25
CA GLU A 256 2.18 -3.76 35.01
C GLU A 256 1.77 -4.91 34.08
N ARG A 257 1.09 -4.60 32.96
CA ARG A 257 0.69 -5.60 31.95
C ARG A 257 1.91 -6.31 31.36
N LEU A 258 2.93 -5.54 30.94
CA LEU A 258 4.17 -6.12 30.39
C LEU A 258 4.93 -6.95 31.44
N LYS A 259 5.00 -6.48 32.70
CA LYS A 259 5.59 -7.25 33.81
C LYS A 259 4.84 -8.56 34.06
N ALA A 260 3.51 -8.56 33.96
CA ALA A 260 2.68 -9.76 34.13
C ALA A 260 2.96 -10.77 33.00
N VAL A 261 3.03 -10.32 31.72
CA VAL A 261 3.41 -11.17 30.59
C VAL A 261 4.80 -11.77 30.80
N VAL A 262 5.80 -10.94 31.12
CA VAL A 262 7.17 -11.42 31.36
C VAL A 262 7.22 -12.42 32.51
N LYS A 263 6.49 -12.18 33.59
CA LYS A 263 6.42 -13.09 34.73
C LYS A 263 5.81 -14.46 34.36
N GLU A 264 4.75 -14.44 33.53
CA GLU A 264 4.11 -15.67 33.05
C GLU A 264 5.03 -16.46 32.13
N VAL A 265 5.71 -15.78 31.18
CA VAL A 265 6.73 -16.41 30.30
C VAL A 265 7.89 -17.02 31.10
N THR A 266 8.42 -16.27 32.06
CA THR A 266 9.55 -16.77 32.91
C THR A 266 9.15 -17.90 33.82
N SER A 267 7.89 -17.93 34.31
CA SER A 267 7.35 -19.01 35.12
C SER A 267 7.14 -20.33 34.38
N ALA A 268 7.08 -20.28 33.04
CA ALA A 268 6.99 -21.46 32.18
C ALA A 268 8.34 -22.14 31.91
N ASP A 269 9.38 -21.82 32.68
CA ASP A 269 10.71 -22.47 32.69
C ASP A 269 11.32 -22.67 31.32
N GLY A 270 11.15 -21.63 30.49
CA GLY A 270 11.70 -21.57 29.12
C GLY A 270 10.94 -22.40 28.08
N GLU A 271 9.73 -22.90 28.40
CA GLU A 271 8.86 -23.56 27.40
C GLU A 271 8.25 -22.56 26.41
N ILE A 272 8.18 -21.28 26.76
CA ILE A 272 7.60 -20.22 25.95
C ILE A 272 8.71 -19.41 25.28
N VAL A 273 8.52 -19.14 23.97
CA VAL A 273 9.33 -18.22 23.18
C VAL A 273 8.45 -17.06 22.80
N LEU A 274 8.82 -15.84 23.19
CA LEU A 274 8.06 -14.63 22.92
C LEU A 274 8.57 -13.97 21.64
N PHE A 275 7.74 -13.90 20.62
CA PHE A 275 8.01 -13.09 19.44
C PHE A 275 7.53 -11.65 19.66
N ILE A 276 8.42 -10.69 19.45
CA ILE A 276 8.16 -9.26 19.64
C ILE A 276 8.44 -8.56 18.32
N ASP A 277 7.37 -8.24 17.60
CA ASP A 277 7.51 -7.41 16.41
C ASP A 277 7.76 -5.95 16.80
N GLU A 278 8.49 -5.22 15.94
CA GLU A 278 8.90 -3.84 16.23
C GLU A 278 9.50 -3.67 17.64
N ILE A 279 10.41 -4.58 18.06
CA ILE A 279 11.00 -4.58 19.40
C ILE A 279 11.62 -3.23 19.81
N HIS A 280 11.98 -2.40 18.83
CA HIS A 280 12.49 -1.04 19.04
C HIS A 280 11.49 -0.13 19.76
N THR A 281 10.18 -0.39 19.62
CA THR A 281 9.12 0.38 20.30
C THR A 281 9.19 0.23 21.83
N LEU A 282 9.63 -0.95 22.29
CA LEU A 282 9.85 -1.21 23.71
C LEU A 282 11.15 -0.57 24.25
N VAL A 283 12.14 -0.35 23.39
CA VAL A 283 13.46 0.14 23.77
C VAL A 283 13.59 1.65 23.56
N GLY A 284 12.92 2.19 22.55
CA GLY A 284 13.10 3.57 22.08
C GLY A 284 11.98 4.54 22.41
N ALA A 285 10.94 4.13 23.10
CA ALA A 285 9.84 5.00 23.51
C ALA A 285 10.25 6.10 24.53
N GLY A 286 11.54 6.20 24.81
CA GLY A 286 12.20 7.23 25.60
C GLY A 286 12.67 8.44 24.80
N GLY A 287 11.83 9.09 23.98
CA GLY A 287 12.12 10.41 23.42
C GLY A 287 12.18 11.47 24.51
N SER A 288 13.01 12.48 24.34
CA SER A 288 13.44 13.57 25.22
C SER A 288 12.35 14.35 26.00
N GLY A 289 11.35 13.70 26.60
CA GLY A 289 10.33 14.23 27.48
C GLY A 289 10.30 13.48 28.81
N GLU A 290 10.15 14.16 29.92
CA GLU A 290 9.86 13.57 31.23
C GLU A 290 8.61 12.68 31.14
N GLY A 291 8.79 11.37 30.96
CA GLY A 291 7.66 10.41 30.87
C GLY A 291 7.78 9.33 29.82
N ALA A 292 8.87 9.22 29.08
CA ALA A 292 9.06 8.21 28.06
C ALA A 292 9.12 6.78 28.65
N MET A 293 8.38 5.84 28.02
CA MET A 293 8.31 4.44 28.42
C MET A 293 9.66 3.74 28.21
N ASP A 294 10.34 3.36 29.25
CA ASP A 294 11.50 2.48 29.17
C ASP A 294 11.13 1.05 29.55
N ALA A 295 10.31 0.42 28.69
CA ALA A 295 9.91 -0.96 28.82
C ALA A 295 11.12 -1.92 28.73
N ALA A 296 12.21 -1.46 28.15
CA ALA A 296 13.48 -2.18 28.11
C ALA A 296 13.97 -2.56 29.52
N ASN A 297 13.76 -1.70 30.50
CA ASN A 297 14.18 -2.00 31.88
C ASN A 297 13.42 -3.15 32.52
N ILE A 298 12.23 -3.49 32.00
CA ILE A 298 11.45 -4.65 32.42
C ILE A 298 12.01 -5.95 31.82
N LEU A 299 12.39 -5.89 30.54
CA LEU A 299 12.89 -7.05 29.78
C LEU A 299 14.36 -7.38 30.10
N LYS A 300 15.22 -6.35 30.29
CA LYS A 300 16.66 -6.52 30.51
C LYS A 300 17.03 -7.52 31.62
N PRO A 301 16.41 -7.51 32.81
CA PRO A 301 16.76 -8.47 33.86
C PRO A 301 16.45 -9.92 33.46
N ALA A 302 15.28 -10.18 32.88
CA ALA A 302 14.87 -11.53 32.48
C ALA A 302 15.72 -12.05 31.28
N LEU A 303 16.03 -11.20 30.30
CA LEU A 303 16.97 -11.51 29.22
C LEU A 303 18.40 -11.75 29.76
N ALA A 304 18.80 -10.97 30.77
CA ALA A 304 20.14 -11.08 31.35
C ALA A 304 20.36 -12.41 32.06
N ARG A 305 19.33 -12.90 32.80
CA ARG A 305 19.37 -14.19 33.50
C ARG A 305 19.10 -15.39 32.58
N GLY A 306 18.68 -15.14 31.31
CA GLY A 306 18.33 -16.19 30.36
C GLY A 306 16.97 -16.86 30.65
N GLU A 307 16.17 -16.26 31.53
CA GLU A 307 14.82 -16.71 31.90
C GLU A 307 13.79 -16.42 30.81
N LEU A 308 13.99 -15.34 30.05
CA LEU A 308 13.17 -14.96 28.93
C LEU A 308 13.84 -15.37 27.62
N LYS A 309 13.14 -16.17 26.81
CA LYS A 309 13.51 -16.43 25.41
C LYS A 309 12.65 -15.57 24.50
N ALA A 310 13.29 -14.76 23.68
CA ALA A 310 12.61 -13.84 22.80
C ALA A 310 13.19 -13.87 21.39
N ILE A 311 12.32 -13.68 20.39
CA ILE A 311 12.65 -13.38 19.01
C ILE A 311 12.21 -11.94 18.76
N GLY A 312 13.14 -11.04 18.50
CA GLY A 312 12.82 -9.66 18.15
C GLY A 312 12.75 -9.50 16.63
N ALA A 313 11.95 -8.54 16.16
CA ALA A 313 11.97 -8.09 14.76
C ALA A 313 12.07 -6.55 14.71
N THR A 314 12.88 -6.01 13.78
CA THR A 314 13.07 -4.56 13.63
C THR A 314 13.70 -4.24 12.26
N THR A 315 13.77 -2.97 11.89
CA THR A 315 14.52 -2.51 10.71
C THR A 315 16.00 -2.28 11.05
N LEU A 316 16.85 -2.18 10.03
CA LEU A 316 18.28 -1.91 10.23
C LEU A 316 18.52 -0.55 10.89
N ALA A 317 17.81 0.47 10.44
CA ALA A 317 17.92 1.84 10.99
C ALA A 317 17.54 1.89 12.47
N GLU A 318 16.46 1.20 12.86
CA GLU A 318 15.97 1.13 14.23
C GLU A 318 16.89 0.27 15.11
N TYR A 319 17.42 -0.83 14.57
CA TYR A 319 18.41 -1.65 15.24
C TYR A 319 19.63 -0.82 15.64
N GLN A 320 20.20 -0.06 14.70
CA GLN A 320 21.36 0.79 14.95
C GLN A 320 21.03 1.93 15.93
N LYS A 321 19.85 2.51 15.83
CA LYS A 321 19.45 3.63 16.66
C LYS A 321 19.16 3.25 18.11
N TYR A 322 18.52 2.10 18.34
CA TYR A 322 17.97 1.73 19.65
C TYR A 322 18.62 0.52 20.29
N ILE A 323 18.96 -0.54 19.55
CA ILE A 323 19.48 -1.80 20.10
C ILE A 323 21.01 -1.77 20.19
N GLU A 324 21.70 -1.38 19.13
CA GLU A 324 23.16 -1.37 19.06
C GLU A 324 23.80 -0.39 20.07
N LYS A 325 23.11 0.74 20.33
CA LYS A 325 23.56 1.70 21.34
C LYS A 325 23.42 1.19 22.77
N ASP A 326 22.50 0.27 23.03
CA ASP A 326 22.31 -0.35 24.34
C ASP A 326 23.17 -1.60 24.48
N LYS A 327 24.36 -1.47 25.09
CA LYS A 327 25.31 -2.55 25.28
C LYS A 327 24.76 -3.76 26.05
N ALA A 328 23.71 -3.60 26.83
CA ALA A 328 23.07 -4.70 27.57
C ALA A 328 22.20 -5.56 26.65
N LEU A 329 21.47 -4.95 25.73
CA LEU A 329 20.64 -5.63 24.73
C LEU A 329 21.52 -6.24 23.63
N GLU A 330 22.48 -5.48 23.07
CA GLU A 330 23.41 -5.95 22.04
C GLU A 330 24.10 -7.27 22.42
N ARG A 331 24.46 -7.43 23.69
CA ARG A 331 25.12 -8.66 24.18
C ARG A 331 24.16 -9.83 24.36
N ARG A 332 22.85 -9.62 24.29
CA ARG A 332 21.81 -10.64 24.52
C ARG A 332 21.14 -11.10 23.25
N PHE A 333 21.07 -10.24 22.27
CA PHE A 333 20.51 -10.56 20.96
C PHE A 333 21.60 -10.99 19.97
N GLN A 334 21.24 -11.90 19.07
CA GLN A 334 22.04 -12.29 17.92
C GLN A 334 21.28 -11.91 16.66
N THR A 335 21.90 -11.09 15.82
CA THR A 335 21.30 -10.64 14.58
C THR A 335 21.13 -11.75 13.55
N VAL A 336 19.98 -11.76 12.89
CA VAL A 336 19.65 -12.54 11.70
C VAL A 336 19.20 -11.53 10.66
N LEU A 337 19.98 -11.33 9.61
CA LEU A 337 19.59 -10.47 8.50
C LEU A 337 18.49 -11.16 7.70
N VAL A 338 17.48 -10.39 7.32
CA VAL A 338 16.37 -10.81 6.49
C VAL A 338 16.32 -9.90 5.28
N ASP A 339 16.93 -10.35 4.21
CA ASP A 339 17.03 -9.61 2.97
C ASP A 339 15.74 -9.73 2.13
N GLU A 340 15.59 -8.81 1.18
CA GLU A 340 14.54 -8.88 0.17
C GLU A 340 14.71 -10.16 -0.65
N PRO A 341 13.65 -11.00 -0.84
CA PRO A 341 13.76 -12.21 -1.62
C PRO A 341 14.02 -11.91 -3.10
N SER A 342 14.59 -12.87 -3.83
CA SER A 342 14.71 -12.79 -5.27
C SER A 342 13.32 -12.76 -5.94
N GLN A 343 13.26 -12.36 -7.22
CA GLN A 343 11.98 -12.42 -7.98
C GLN A 343 11.40 -13.84 -7.99
N GLU A 344 12.23 -14.83 -8.22
CA GLU A 344 11.83 -16.24 -8.30
C GLU A 344 11.27 -16.74 -6.96
N ASP A 345 11.92 -16.37 -5.85
CA ASP A 345 11.44 -16.70 -4.51
C ASP A 345 10.12 -15.97 -4.21
N ALA A 346 10.02 -14.68 -4.57
CA ALA A 346 8.80 -13.91 -4.37
C ALA A 346 7.61 -14.48 -5.18
N ILE A 347 7.81 -14.89 -6.43
CA ILE A 347 6.78 -15.58 -7.22
C ILE A 347 6.35 -16.88 -6.53
N SER A 348 7.32 -17.66 -6.02
CA SER A 348 7.05 -18.89 -5.30
C SER A 348 6.25 -18.64 -4.01
N ILE A 349 6.57 -17.59 -3.27
CA ILE A 349 5.84 -17.16 -2.07
C ILE A 349 4.40 -16.81 -2.45
N LEU A 350 4.19 -15.94 -3.44
CA LEU A 350 2.85 -15.53 -3.85
C LEU A 350 2.02 -16.72 -4.35
N ARG A 351 2.60 -17.64 -5.10
CA ARG A 351 1.93 -18.90 -5.52
C ARG A 351 1.45 -19.71 -4.32
N GLY A 352 2.24 -19.77 -3.26
CA GLY A 352 1.91 -20.51 -2.05
C GLY A 352 0.79 -19.90 -1.22
N ILE A 353 0.64 -18.59 -1.23
CA ILE A 353 -0.41 -17.88 -0.47
C ILE A 353 -1.64 -17.55 -1.31
N LYS A 354 -1.54 -17.63 -2.64
CA LYS A 354 -2.56 -17.29 -3.62
C LYS A 354 -3.94 -17.86 -3.29
N GLU A 355 -4.03 -19.15 -2.96
CA GLU A 355 -5.30 -19.85 -2.70
C GLU A 355 -6.09 -19.19 -1.56
N LYS A 356 -5.42 -18.68 -0.52
CA LYS A 356 -6.07 -17.98 0.59
C LYS A 356 -6.69 -16.64 0.18
N TYR A 357 -6.00 -15.90 -0.70
CA TYR A 357 -6.53 -14.65 -1.25
C TYR A 357 -7.68 -14.90 -2.21
N GLU A 358 -7.60 -15.95 -3.04
CA GLU A 358 -8.70 -16.38 -3.91
C GLU A 358 -9.97 -16.72 -3.11
N VAL A 359 -9.81 -17.40 -1.99
CA VAL A 359 -10.94 -17.74 -1.09
C VAL A 359 -11.47 -16.50 -0.38
N HIS A 360 -10.59 -15.63 0.12
CA HIS A 360 -11.00 -14.41 0.83
C HIS A 360 -11.81 -13.47 -0.07
N HIS A 361 -11.27 -13.14 -1.25
CA HIS A 361 -11.92 -12.23 -2.19
C HIS A 361 -12.93 -12.93 -3.11
N LYS A 362 -12.98 -14.25 -3.10
CA LYS A 362 -13.87 -15.07 -3.96
C LYS A 362 -13.64 -14.81 -5.46
N VAL A 363 -12.41 -14.60 -5.86
CA VAL A 363 -11.97 -14.43 -7.24
C VAL A 363 -10.87 -15.42 -7.55
N ARG A 364 -10.59 -15.66 -8.83
CA ARG A 364 -9.45 -16.44 -9.27
C ARG A 364 -8.29 -15.50 -9.62
N ILE A 365 -7.08 -15.87 -9.23
CA ILE A 365 -5.87 -15.12 -9.58
C ILE A 365 -5.07 -15.96 -10.58
N LYS A 366 -4.86 -15.44 -11.78
CA LYS A 366 -4.04 -16.14 -12.78
C LYS A 366 -2.57 -16.13 -12.40
N ASP A 367 -1.81 -17.12 -12.87
CA ASP A 367 -0.37 -17.17 -12.63
C ASP A 367 0.37 -15.98 -13.28
N GLU A 368 -0.10 -15.53 -14.45
CA GLU A 368 0.39 -14.32 -15.10
C GLU A 368 0.23 -13.06 -14.22
N ALA A 369 -0.85 -12.98 -13.43
CA ALA A 369 -1.06 -11.90 -12.47
C ALA A 369 -0.05 -11.96 -11.30
N VAL A 370 0.25 -13.16 -10.81
CA VAL A 370 1.26 -13.37 -9.77
C VAL A 370 2.64 -12.93 -10.25
N ILE A 371 3.03 -13.34 -11.46
CA ILE A 371 4.29 -12.94 -12.09
C ILE A 371 4.32 -11.42 -12.28
N ALA A 372 3.25 -10.85 -12.85
CA ALA A 372 3.14 -9.41 -13.07
C ALA A 372 3.20 -8.61 -11.74
N ALA A 373 2.59 -9.09 -10.65
CA ALA A 373 2.66 -8.44 -9.35
C ALA A 373 4.09 -8.31 -8.84
N VAL A 374 4.92 -9.35 -9.01
CA VAL A 374 6.32 -9.32 -8.60
C VAL A 374 7.15 -8.43 -9.54
N GLU A 375 7.07 -8.63 -10.85
CA GLU A 375 7.88 -7.91 -11.84
C GLU A 375 7.55 -6.42 -11.85
N LEU A 376 6.26 -6.07 -11.91
CA LEU A 376 5.82 -4.68 -11.95
C LEU A 376 6.10 -3.95 -10.62
N SER A 377 5.88 -4.63 -9.47
CA SER A 377 6.21 -4.01 -8.19
C SER A 377 7.70 -3.77 -8.03
N GLN A 378 8.55 -4.68 -8.47
CA GLN A 378 10.00 -4.50 -8.39
C GLN A 378 10.49 -3.39 -9.31
N ARG A 379 9.89 -3.28 -10.50
CA ARG A 379 10.26 -2.28 -11.49
C ARG A 379 9.73 -0.88 -11.15
N TYR A 380 8.49 -0.79 -10.64
CA TYR A 380 7.77 0.48 -10.53
C TYR A 380 7.59 0.98 -9.09
N ILE A 381 7.72 0.13 -8.07
CA ILE A 381 7.55 0.49 -6.67
C ILE A 381 8.91 0.33 -5.94
N SER A 382 9.62 1.45 -5.80
CA SER A 382 10.98 1.48 -5.25
C SER A 382 11.07 1.78 -3.76
N ASP A 383 9.99 2.23 -3.14
CA ASP A 383 9.90 2.62 -1.73
C ASP A 383 9.42 1.51 -0.80
N ARG A 384 9.08 0.33 -1.36
CA ARG A 384 8.63 -0.87 -0.65
C ARG A 384 9.41 -2.09 -1.13
N PHE A 385 9.39 -3.16 -0.33
CA PHE A 385 10.20 -4.37 -0.56
C PHE A 385 9.33 -5.61 -0.84
N LEU A 386 9.89 -6.54 -1.63
CA LEU A 386 9.29 -7.86 -1.84
C LEU A 386 9.39 -8.72 -0.55
N PRO A 387 8.45 -9.65 -0.33
CA PRO A 387 7.26 -9.91 -1.13
C PRO A 387 6.09 -8.98 -0.81
N GLY A 388 6.18 -8.16 0.23
CA GLY A 388 5.07 -7.35 0.75
C GLY A 388 4.38 -6.52 -0.33
N LYS A 389 5.13 -5.73 -1.12
CA LYS A 389 4.55 -4.90 -2.18
C LYS A 389 3.81 -5.70 -3.27
N ALA A 390 4.27 -6.90 -3.59
CA ALA A 390 3.61 -7.75 -4.58
C ALA A 390 2.36 -8.43 -4.01
N ILE A 391 2.38 -8.79 -2.72
CA ILE A 391 1.20 -9.29 -1.99
C ILE A 391 0.12 -8.20 -1.93
N ASP A 392 0.48 -6.97 -1.57
CA ASP A 392 -0.45 -5.84 -1.52
C ASP A 392 -1.11 -5.57 -2.89
N LEU A 393 -0.34 -5.67 -3.99
CA LEU A 393 -0.90 -5.52 -5.35
C LEU A 393 -1.89 -6.63 -5.69
N MET A 394 -1.55 -7.87 -5.36
CA MET A 394 -2.43 -9.02 -5.59
C MET A 394 -3.72 -8.89 -4.77
N ASP A 395 -3.60 -8.47 -3.52
CA ASP A 395 -4.72 -8.26 -2.61
C ASP A 395 -5.65 -7.14 -3.10
N GLU A 396 -5.10 -5.96 -3.44
CA GLU A 396 -5.90 -4.83 -3.94
C GLU A 396 -6.56 -5.14 -5.29
N SER A 397 -5.85 -5.81 -6.20
CA SER A 397 -6.43 -6.21 -7.49
C SER A 397 -7.57 -7.21 -7.33
N ALA A 398 -7.42 -8.17 -6.42
CA ALA A 398 -8.47 -9.12 -6.09
C ALA A 398 -9.68 -8.44 -5.41
N ALA A 399 -9.43 -7.51 -4.49
CA ALA A 399 -10.46 -6.71 -3.84
C ALA A 399 -11.23 -5.82 -4.83
N LYS A 400 -10.51 -5.18 -5.78
CA LYS A 400 -11.09 -4.37 -6.85
C LYS A 400 -11.99 -5.22 -7.73
N LEU A 401 -11.49 -6.35 -8.24
CA LEU A 401 -12.28 -7.25 -9.07
C LEU A 401 -13.54 -7.75 -8.33
N ARG A 402 -13.40 -8.06 -7.04
CA ARG A 402 -14.56 -8.45 -6.21
C ARG A 402 -15.60 -7.34 -6.14
N LEU A 403 -15.17 -6.09 -5.95
CA LEU A 403 -16.07 -4.95 -5.94
C LEU A 403 -16.79 -4.77 -7.29
N GLU A 404 -16.08 -4.99 -8.40
CA GLU A 404 -16.65 -4.94 -9.74
C GLU A 404 -17.69 -6.05 -9.97
N ILE A 405 -17.43 -7.27 -9.49
CA ILE A 405 -18.42 -8.39 -9.55
C ILE A 405 -19.68 -8.07 -8.74
N ASP A 406 -19.53 -7.43 -7.59
CA ASP A 406 -20.65 -7.10 -6.72
C ASP A 406 -21.41 -5.82 -7.16
N SER A 407 -20.76 -4.97 -7.95
CA SER A 407 -21.34 -3.72 -8.47
C SER A 407 -22.03 -3.94 -9.83
N VAL A 408 -22.80 -2.94 -10.23
CA VAL A 408 -23.43 -2.89 -11.55
C VAL A 408 -22.35 -2.63 -12.60
N PRO A 409 -22.32 -3.35 -13.75
CA PRO A 409 -21.37 -3.08 -14.83
C PRO A 409 -21.43 -1.63 -15.32
N GLU A 410 -20.27 -1.08 -15.72
CA GLU A 410 -20.15 0.33 -16.15
C GLU A 410 -21.11 0.66 -17.30
N GLU A 411 -21.22 -0.24 -18.29
CA GLU A 411 -22.13 -0.09 -19.42
C GLU A 411 -23.60 0.05 -18.97
N LEU A 412 -24.02 -0.72 -17.97
CA LEU A 412 -25.38 -0.66 -17.41
C LEU A 412 -25.60 0.61 -16.59
N ASP A 413 -24.59 1.04 -15.81
CA ASP A 413 -24.64 2.29 -15.03
C ASP A 413 -24.72 3.52 -15.94
N GLU A 414 -23.95 3.53 -17.06
CA GLU A 414 -24.02 4.60 -18.06
C GLU A 414 -25.41 4.73 -18.69
N ILE A 415 -26.02 3.60 -19.08
CA ILE A 415 -27.37 3.56 -19.62
C ILE A 415 -28.40 4.04 -18.57
N GLU A 416 -28.28 3.57 -17.33
CA GLU A 416 -29.18 4.01 -16.25
C GLU A 416 -29.06 5.51 -15.97
N ARG A 417 -27.86 6.08 -15.98
CA ARG A 417 -27.64 7.54 -15.84
C ARG A 417 -28.22 8.32 -17.02
N LYS A 418 -28.03 7.82 -18.26
CA LYS A 418 -28.58 8.46 -19.45
C LYS A 418 -30.12 8.46 -19.45
N ILE A 419 -30.72 7.33 -19.07
CA ILE A 419 -32.16 7.24 -18.89
C ILE A 419 -32.64 8.26 -17.87
N MET A 420 -31.98 8.35 -16.69
CA MET A 420 -32.35 9.32 -15.64
C MET A 420 -32.23 10.77 -16.14
N GLN A 421 -31.18 11.10 -16.92
CA GLN A 421 -31.01 12.42 -17.51
C GLN A 421 -32.16 12.76 -18.48
N LEU A 422 -32.48 11.81 -19.38
CA LEU A 422 -33.58 11.99 -20.34
C LEU A 422 -34.96 12.06 -19.66
N GLU A 423 -35.16 11.35 -18.56
CA GLU A 423 -36.38 11.44 -17.76
C GLU A 423 -36.51 12.81 -17.11
N ILE A 424 -35.42 13.40 -16.59
CA ILE A 424 -35.43 14.78 -16.07
C ILE A 424 -35.75 15.78 -17.18
N GLU A 425 -35.14 15.60 -18.37
CA GLU A 425 -35.40 16.44 -19.53
C GLU A 425 -36.88 16.32 -19.99
N ARG A 426 -37.40 15.10 -20.05
CA ARG A 426 -38.80 14.83 -20.39
C ARG A 426 -39.76 15.57 -19.45
N GLU A 427 -39.52 15.54 -18.14
CA GLU A 427 -40.35 16.26 -17.16
C GLU A 427 -40.27 17.81 -17.32
N ALA A 428 -39.12 18.33 -17.75
CA ALA A 428 -38.94 19.74 -18.06
C ALA A 428 -39.73 20.14 -19.31
N ILE A 429 -39.58 19.39 -20.43
CA ILE A 429 -40.25 19.66 -21.71
C ILE A 429 -41.76 19.44 -21.62
N LYS A 430 -42.24 18.53 -20.80
CA LYS A 430 -43.65 18.33 -20.52
C LYS A 430 -44.35 19.61 -19.99
N ARG A 431 -43.58 20.46 -19.30
CA ARG A 431 -44.10 21.79 -18.85
C ARG A 431 -44.16 22.81 -19.98
N GLU A 432 -43.30 22.66 -21.01
CA GLU A 432 -43.26 23.54 -22.18
C GLU A 432 -44.22 23.14 -23.29
N LYS A 433 -44.89 21.95 -23.21
CA LYS A 433 -45.89 21.40 -24.14
C LYS A 433 -45.37 21.18 -25.57
N ASP A 434 -44.10 20.87 -25.78
CA ASP A 434 -43.53 20.51 -27.08
C ASP A 434 -43.75 19.01 -27.36
N GLU A 435 -44.88 18.68 -28.03
CA GLU A 435 -45.29 17.29 -28.30
C GLU A 435 -44.31 16.53 -29.20
N LYS A 436 -43.59 17.22 -30.12
CA LYS A 436 -42.59 16.56 -31.01
C LYS A 436 -41.37 16.11 -30.26
N LYS A 437 -40.83 16.98 -29.40
CA LYS A 437 -39.68 16.62 -28.57
C LYS A 437 -40.02 15.57 -27.52
N LEU A 438 -41.22 15.65 -26.93
CA LEU A 438 -41.73 14.63 -26.00
C LEU A 438 -41.83 13.25 -26.62
N SER A 439 -42.31 13.15 -27.87
CA SER A 439 -42.40 11.87 -28.60
C SER A 439 -41.01 11.28 -28.86
N ALA A 440 -40.02 12.09 -29.32
CA ALA A 440 -38.69 11.65 -29.57
C ALA A 440 -37.98 11.18 -28.28
N LEU A 441 -38.12 11.93 -27.18
CA LEU A 441 -37.55 11.55 -25.88
C LEU A 441 -38.16 10.26 -25.32
N ASN A 442 -39.47 10.06 -25.47
CA ASN A 442 -40.15 8.83 -25.03
C ASN A 442 -39.66 7.61 -25.83
N GLU A 443 -39.42 7.77 -27.14
CA GLU A 443 -38.88 6.71 -27.97
C GLU A 443 -37.43 6.36 -27.58
N GLU A 444 -36.57 7.39 -27.34
CA GLU A 444 -35.18 7.18 -26.89
C GLU A 444 -35.17 6.52 -25.50
N ILE A 445 -35.97 6.96 -24.55
CA ILE A 445 -36.07 6.34 -23.21
C ILE A 445 -36.59 4.89 -23.33
N ALA A 446 -37.54 4.58 -24.20
CA ALA A 446 -38.04 3.24 -24.40
C ALA A 446 -36.93 2.29 -24.94
N ASN A 447 -36.18 2.73 -25.97
CA ASN A 447 -35.08 1.98 -26.55
C ASN A 447 -33.96 1.71 -25.54
N LEU A 448 -33.54 2.74 -24.82
CA LEU A 448 -32.52 2.59 -23.78
C LEU A 448 -33.01 1.73 -22.60
N SER A 449 -34.30 1.78 -22.26
CA SER A 449 -34.91 0.96 -21.23
C SER A 449 -34.94 -0.52 -21.63
N GLU A 450 -35.17 -0.82 -22.90
CA GLU A 450 -35.13 -2.18 -23.44
C GLU A 450 -33.71 -2.73 -23.41
N GLU A 451 -32.73 -1.94 -23.90
CA GLU A 451 -31.30 -2.27 -23.85
C GLU A 451 -30.83 -2.52 -22.42
N ARG A 452 -31.17 -1.60 -21.48
CA ARG A 452 -30.90 -1.78 -20.04
C ARG A 452 -31.46 -3.11 -19.51
N ASN A 453 -32.70 -3.46 -19.85
CA ASN A 453 -33.35 -4.66 -19.35
C ASN A 453 -32.67 -5.92 -19.89
N GLN A 454 -32.23 -5.92 -21.16
CA GLN A 454 -31.50 -7.01 -21.76
C GLN A 454 -30.14 -7.21 -21.11
N LEU A 455 -29.37 -6.13 -20.94
CA LEU A 455 -28.07 -6.16 -20.27
C LEU A 455 -28.19 -6.57 -18.79
N LYS A 456 -29.21 -6.08 -18.10
CA LYS A 456 -29.48 -6.43 -16.69
C LYS A 456 -29.84 -7.90 -16.52
N ALA A 457 -30.64 -8.46 -17.40
CA ALA A 457 -30.99 -9.89 -17.38
C ALA A 457 -29.72 -10.75 -17.60
N LYS A 458 -28.90 -10.39 -18.60
CA LYS A 458 -27.66 -11.07 -18.91
C LYS A 458 -26.68 -11.01 -17.73
N TRP A 459 -26.47 -9.84 -17.15
CA TRP A 459 -25.62 -9.65 -15.97
C TRP A 459 -26.10 -10.49 -14.77
N GLN A 460 -27.41 -10.54 -14.51
CA GLN A 460 -27.96 -11.33 -13.42
C GLN A 460 -27.75 -12.84 -13.64
N GLU A 461 -27.87 -13.32 -14.87
CA GLU A 461 -27.59 -14.72 -15.21
C GLU A 461 -26.09 -15.07 -15.03
N GLU A 462 -25.17 -14.22 -15.53
CA GLU A 462 -23.73 -14.45 -15.35
C GLU A 462 -23.37 -14.42 -13.87
N LYS A 463 -23.89 -13.45 -13.11
CA LYS A 463 -23.66 -13.30 -11.67
C LYS A 463 -24.13 -14.53 -10.88
N ALA A 464 -25.28 -15.07 -11.22
CA ALA A 464 -25.81 -16.26 -10.55
C ALA A 464 -24.90 -17.49 -10.74
N VAL A 465 -24.32 -17.67 -11.93
CA VAL A 465 -23.34 -18.75 -12.20
C VAL A 465 -22.05 -18.51 -11.41
N VAL A 466 -21.53 -17.27 -11.38
CA VAL A 466 -20.33 -16.92 -10.61
C VAL A 466 -20.54 -17.16 -9.11
N ASP A 467 -21.69 -16.80 -8.56
CA ASP A 467 -22.03 -17.06 -7.16
C ASP A 467 -22.13 -18.57 -6.88
N GLY A 468 -22.64 -19.35 -7.83
CA GLY A 468 -22.66 -20.81 -7.79
C GLY A 468 -21.25 -21.42 -7.72
N ILE A 469 -20.34 -20.98 -8.60
CA ILE A 469 -18.92 -21.37 -8.61
C ILE A 469 -18.26 -21.09 -7.26
N GLN A 470 -18.49 -19.89 -6.69
CA GLN A 470 -17.93 -19.50 -5.40
C GLN A 470 -18.46 -20.34 -4.23
N THR A 471 -19.73 -20.68 -4.27
CA THR A 471 -20.34 -21.55 -3.25
C THR A 471 -19.69 -22.92 -3.27
N LYS A 472 -19.47 -23.50 -4.46
CA LYS A 472 -18.81 -24.80 -4.61
C LYS A 472 -17.35 -24.77 -4.17
N LYS A 473 -16.60 -23.71 -4.48
CA LYS A 473 -15.23 -23.53 -3.98
C LYS A 473 -15.16 -23.54 -2.44
N LYS A 474 -16.09 -22.84 -1.77
CA LYS A 474 -16.18 -22.84 -0.30
C LYS A 474 -16.51 -24.23 0.27
N GLU A 475 -17.43 -24.95 -0.36
CA GLU A 475 -17.77 -26.32 0.04
C GLU A 475 -16.56 -27.25 -0.05
N ILE A 476 -15.78 -27.16 -1.14
CA ILE A 476 -14.55 -27.95 -1.34
C ILE A 476 -13.52 -27.63 -0.24
N GLU A 477 -13.33 -26.36 0.10
CA GLU A 477 -12.39 -25.97 1.16
C GLU A 477 -12.84 -26.45 2.54
N ALA A 478 -14.12 -26.32 2.86
CA ALA A 478 -14.68 -26.87 4.10
C ALA A 478 -14.47 -28.38 4.20
N PHE A 479 -14.67 -29.12 3.08
CA PHE A 479 -14.40 -30.55 3.01
C PHE A 479 -12.91 -30.88 3.16
N ARG A 480 -12.00 -30.09 2.58
CA ARG A 480 -10.55 -30.26 2.76
C ARG A 480 -10.16 -30.08 4.24
N MET A 481 -10.67 -29.03 4.90
CA MET A 481 -10.44 -28.83 6.35
C MET A 481 -10.99 -29.99 7.20
N GLU A 482 -12.20 -30.50 6.86
CA GLU A 482 -12.79 -31.65 7.55
C GLU A 482 -11.96 -32.93 7.35
N ALA A 483 -11.43 -33.14 6.14
CA ALA A 483 -10.55 -34.25 5.82
C ALA A 483 -9.25 -34.19 6.62
N ASP A 484 -8.61 -33.02 6.69
CA ASP A 484 -7.37 -32.81 7.45
C ASP A 484 -7.57 -33.00 8.96
N GLN A 485 -8.73 -32.58 9.50
CA GLN A 485 -9.08 -32.83 10.90
C GLN A 485 -9.29 -34.31 11.18
N ALA A 486 -9.99 -35.03 10.28
CA ALA A 486 -10.20 -36.46 10.37
C ALA A 486 -8.87 -37.24 10.26
N GLU A 487 -7.95 -36.81 9.38
CA GLU A 487 -6.62 -37.41 9.22
C GLU A 487 -5.78 -37.26 10.50
N ARG A 488 -5.80 -36.08 11.12
CA ARG A 488 -5.13 -35.83 12.42
C ARG A 488 -5.76 -36.64 13.56
N ALA A 489 -7.07 -36.92 13.46
CA ALA A 489 -7.77 -37.79 14.42
C ALA A 489 -7.57 -39.30 14.16
N GLY A 490 -6.90 -39.70 13.07
CA GLY A 490 -6.65 -41.08 12.67
C GLY A 490 -7.85 -41.80 12.04
N ASP A 491 -8.91 -41.06 11.67
CA ASP A 491 -10.11 -41.63 11.02
C ASP A 491 -9.94 -41.65 9.48
N PHE A 492 -9.16 -42.61 8.99
CA PHE A 492 -8.87 -42.76 7.56
C PHE A 492 -10.10 -43.14 6.76
N GLY A 493 -11.12 -43.75 7.37
CA GLY A 493 -12.39 -44.10 6.69
C GLY A 493 -13.14 -42.82 6.29
N LYS A 494 -13.27 -41.89 7.22
CA LYS A 494 -13.89 -40.58 6.98
C LYS A 494 -13.08 -39.73 5.99
N VAL A 495 -11.74 -39.78 6.05
CA VAL A 495 -10.86 -39.13 5.07
C VAL A 495 -11.13 -39.60 3.64
N ALA A 496 -11.23 -40.92 3.46
CA ALA A 496 -11.52 -41.50 2.14
C ALA A 496 -12.90 -41.10 1.61
N GLU A 497 -13.94 -41.14 2.46
CA GLU A 497 -15.28 -40.69 2.09
C GLU A 497 -15.28 -39.21 1.64
N ILE A 498 -14.60 -38.35 2.36
CA ILE A 498 -14.56 -36.90 2.06
C ILE A 498 -13.75 -36.66 0.78
N ARG A 499 -12.53 -37.22 0.67
CA ARG A 499 -11.63 -36.94 -0.49
C ARG A 499 -12.17 -37.55 -1.80
N TYR A 500 -12.65 -38.80 -1.78
CA TYR A 500 -13.07 -39.49 -2.99
C TYR A 500 -14.58 -39.37 -3.29
N GLY A 501 -15.37 -38.99 -2.30
CA GLY A 501 -16.81 -38.80 -2.47
C GLY A 501 -17.20 -37.32 -2.58
N LYS A 502 -17.11 -36.58 -1.47
CA LYS A 502 -17.64 -35.23 -1.37
C LYS A 502 -16.83 -34.20 -2.19
N ILE A 503 -15.49 -34.21 -2.07
CA ILE A 503 -14.63 -33.29 -2.83
C ILE A 503 -14.75 -33.54 -4.31
N LYS A 504 -14.63 -34.78 -4.75
CA LYS A 504 -14.73 -35.13 -6.16
C LYS A 504 -16.07 -34.73 -6.77
N GLY A 505 -17.18 -34.98 -6.06
CA GLY A 505 -18.51 -34.56 -6.52
C GLY A 505 -18.65 -33.04 -6.65
N ALA A 506 -18.13 -32.30 -5.70
CA ALA A 506 -18.14 -30.84 -5.74
C ALA A 506 -17.21 -30.27 -6.84
N GLU A 507 -16.08 -30.92 -7.12
CA GLU A 507 -15.18 -30.55 -8.23
C GLU A 507 -15.83 -30.80 -9.61
N GLU A 508 -16.57 -31.90 -9.78
CA GLU A 508 -17.33 -32.18 -11.02
C GLU A 508 -18.45 -31.14 -11.24
N GLU A 509 -19.13 -30.70 -10.19
CA GLU A 509 -20.15 -29.65 -10.30
C GLU A 509 -19.51 -28.30 -10.60
N LEU A 510 -18.37 -28.00 -10.01
CA LEU A 510 -17.59 -26.79 -10.28
C LEU A 510 -17.19 -26.69 -11.75
N GLU A 511 -16.70 -27.79 -12.35
CA GLU A 511 -16.32 -27.82 -13.77
C GLU A 511 -17.52 -27.63 -14.71
N LYS A 512 -18.69 -28.15 -14.34
CA LYS A 512 -19.94 -27.92 -15.11
C LYS A 512 -20.32 -26.43 -15.10
N LEU A 513 -20.28 -25.78 -13.92
CA LEU A 513 -20.58 -24.35 -13.80
C LEU A 513 -19.57 -23.46 -14.55
N LYS A 514 -18.28 -23.81 -14.53
CA LYS A 514 -17.28 -23.11 -15.35
C LYS A 514 -17.54 -23.25 -16.85
N THR A 515 -17.92 -24.43 -17.33
CA THR A 515 -18.25 -24.63 -18.72
C THR A 515 -19.49 -23.80 -19.12
N GLU A 516 -20.51 -23.78 -18.26
CA GLU A 516 -21.71 -22.96 -18.45
C GLU A 516 -21.38 -21.46 -18.50
N LEU A 517 -20.47 -21.01 -17.65
CA LEU A 517 -20.01 -19.60 -17.66
C LEU A 517 -19.31 -19.26 -18.98
N LEU A 518 -18.40 -20.13 -19.45
CA LEU A 518 -17.69 -19.93 -20.72
C LEU A 518 -18.66 -19.89 -21.93
N GLU A 519 -19.67 -20.72 -21.93
CA GLU A 519 -20.69 -20.74 -23.00
C GLU A 519 -21.52 -19.43 -22.99
N LYS A 520 -21.89 -18.93 -21.81
CA LYS A 520 -22.64 -17.65 -21.65
C LYS A 520 -21.79 -16.43 -22.03
N GLN A 521 -20.49 -16.47 -21.77
CA GLN A 521 -19.55 -15.37 -22.05
C GLN A 521 -18.99 -15.39 -23.49
N ALA A 522 -19.32 -16.36 -24.31
CA ALA A 522 -18.77 -16.53 -25.68
C ALA A 522 -18.97 -15.29 -26.59
N ASN A 523 -19.99 -14.48 -26.37
CA ASN A 523 -20.32 -13.32 -27.21
C ASN A 523 -19.96 -11.94 -26.56
N SER A 524 -19.89 -11.85 -25.27
CA SER A 524 -19.42 -10.68 -24.49
C SER A 524 -19.46 -11.05 -23.00
N SER A 525 -18.42 -10.75 -22.26
CA SER A 525 -18.33 -10.97 -20.80
C SER A 525 -18.65 -9.66 -20.09
N LEU A 526 -19.72 -9.66 -19.26
CA LEU A 526 -20.10 -8.55 -18.39
C LEU A 526 -19.47 -8.68 -17.00
N VAL A 527 -19.09 -9.91 -16.60
CA VAL A 527 -18.52 -10.17 -15.28
C VAL A 527 -17.15 -10.84 -15.46
N LYS A 528 -16.08 -10.18 -15.08
CA LYS A 528 -14.75 -10.80 -14.95
C LYS A 528 -14.71 -11.68 -13.70
N GLU A 529 -14.11 -12.88 -13.77
CA GLU A 529 -13.95 -13.80 -12.64
C GLU A 529 -12.48 -13.92 -12.20
N GLU A 530 -11.55 -13.54 -13.05
CA GLU A 530 -10.13 -13.80 -12.89
C GLU A 530 -9.31 -12.49 -12.88
N VAL A 531 -8.41 -12.39 -11.90
CA VAL A 531 -7.40 -11.33 -11.88
C VAL A 531 -6.32 -11.65 -12.90
N THR A 532 -6.07 -10.72 -13.80
CA THR A 532 -5.07 -10.82 -14.88
C THR A 532 -3.87 -9.90 -14.64
N SER A 533 -2.86 -10.02 -15.50
CA SER A 533 -1.72 -9.08 -15.49
C SER A 533 -2.15 -7.62 -15.73
N GLU A 534 -3.25 -7.40 -16.46
CA GLU A 534 -3.79 -6.07 -16.73
C GLU A 534 -4.37 -5.42 -15.47
N ASP A 535 -5.09 -6.19 -14.65
CA ASP A 535 -5.66 -5.71 -13.39
C ASP A 535 -4.55 -5.30 -12.40
N ILE A 536 -3.47 -6.08 -12.34
CA ILE A 536 -2.27 -5.72 -11.57
C ILE A 536 -1.64 -4.44 -12.11
N ALA A 537 -1.49 -4.32 -13.43
CA ALA A 537 -0.91 -3.14 -14.06
C ALA A 537 -1.74 -1.88 -13.80
N GLU A 538 -3.06 -2.00 -13.72
CA GLU A 538 -3.94 -0.90 -13.38
C GLU A 538 -3.74 -0.42 -11.94
N VAL A 539 -3.64 -1.34 -10.98
CA VAL A 539 -3.36 -0.99 -9.58
C VAL A 539 -1.97 -0.34 -9.45
N VAL A 540 -0.95 -0.88 -10.13
CA VAL A 540 0.38 -0.25 -10.19
C VAL A 540 0.29 1.15 -10.78
N SER A 541 -0.49 1.33 -11.84
CA SER A 541 -0.70 2.66 -12.47
C SER A 541 -1.33 3.65 -11.49
N LYS A 542 -2.29 3.19 -10.70
CA LYS A 542 -2.95 4.01 -9.67
C LYS A 542 -2.01 4.41 -8.54
N TRP A 543 -1.15 3.50 -8.08
CA TRP A 543 -0.20 3.78 -7.01
C TRP A 543 0.94 4.70 -7.43
N THR A 544 1.47 4.47 -8.64
CA THR A 544 2.66 5.17 -9.14
C THR A 544 2.32 6.40 -9.98
N GLY A 545 1.09 6.48 -10.47
CA GLY A 545 0.67 7.49 -11.44
C GLY A 545 1.21 7.24 -12.85
N ILE A 546 1.79 6.07 -13.12
CA ILE A 546 2.37 5.68 -14.41
C ILE A 546 1.33 4.89 -15.20
N PRO A 547 1.08 5.19 -16.48
CA PRO A 547 0.10 4.46 -17.29
C PRO A 547 0.62 3.08 -17.71
N VAL A 548 0.81 2.16 -16.75
CA VAL A 548 1.41 0.84 -16.97
C VAL A 548 0.58 -0.03 -17.92
N GLN A 549 -0.76 0.12 -17.91
CA GLN A 549 -1.66 -0.58 -18.83
C GLN A 549 -1.36 -0.29 -20.31
N SER A 550 -1.15 0.99 -20.63
CA SER A 550 -0.80 1.39 -22.01
C SER A 550 0.63 0.98 -22.38
N MET A 551 1.46 0.61 -21.40
CA MET A 551 2.83 0.16 -21.63
C MET A 551 2.95 -1.34 -21.94
N LEU A 552 2.06 -2.19 -21.45
CA LEU A 552 2.18 -3.65 -21.60
C LEU A 552 1.86 -4.17 -23.01
N GLN A 553 0.85 -3.63 -23.68
CA GLN A 553 0.43 -4.11 -25.01
C GLN A 553 1.07 -3.36 -26.17
N SER A 554 1.40 -2.07 -26.00
CA SER A 554 1.93 -1.23 -27.06
C SER A 554 3.42 -0.88 -26.91
N GLU A 555 4.09 -1.34 -25.85
CA GLU A 555 5.49 -0.91 -25.57
C GLU A 555 6.43 -1.31 -26.71
N ARG A 556 6.30 -2.52 -27.25
CA ARG A 556 7.12 -2.96 -28.38
C ARG A 556 6.84 -2.15 -29.65
N GLU A 557 5.58 -1.97 -30.00
CA GLU A 557 5.18 -1.19 -31.18
C GLU A 557 5.50 0.29 -31.02
N LYS A 558 5.25 0.86 -29.84
CA LYS A 558 5.63 2.24 -29.54
C LYS A 558 7.14 2.45 -29.62
N LEU A 559 7.96 1.56 -29.05
CA LEU A 559 9.41 1.68 -29.11
C LEU A 559 9.96 1.49 -30.53
N LEU A 560 9.32 0.65 -31.35
CA LEU A 560 9.68 0.50 -32.75
C LEU A 560 9.31 1.75 -33.56
N ASN A 561 8.20 2.42 -33.24
CA ASN A 561 7.70 3.60 -33.93
C ASN A 561 8.13 4.94 -33.28
N LEU A 562 9.03 4.90 -32.27
CA LEU A 562 9.41 6.07 -31.48
C LEU A 562 9.91 7.24 -32.31
N GLU A 563 10.71 6.99 -33.35
CA GLU A 563 11.23 8.02 -34.26
C GLU A 563 10.10 8.72 -34.99
N ALA A 564 9.20 7.95 -35.59
CA ALA A 564 8.09 8.52 -36.38
C ALA A 564 7.15 9.38 -35.47
N GLU A 565 6.97 9.00 -34.23
CA GLU A 565 6.17 9.76 -33.28
C GLU A 565 6.86 11.05 -32.80
N LEU A 566 8.17 10.97 -32.54
CA LEU A 566 8.95 12.18 -32.20
C LEU A 566 8.97 13.19 -33.36
N HIS A 567 9.05 12.73 -34.63
CA HIS A 567 8.99 13.58 -35.81
C HIS A 567 7.64 14.31 -35.97
N LYS A 568 6.56 13.86 -35.40
CA LYS A 568 5.28 14.61 -35.40
C LYS A 568 5.37 15.95 -34.65
N ARG A 569 6.35 16.12 -33.75
CA ARG A 569 6.56 17.34 -32.97
C ARG A 569 7.88 18.03 -33.23
N VAL A 570 8.89 17.28 -33.61
CA VAL A 570 10.24 17.79 -33.86
C VAL A 570 10.57 17.56 -35.34
N VAL A 571 10.79 18.65 -36.08
CA VAL A 571 11.12 18.61 -37.50
C VAL A 571 12.64 18.62 -37.66
N GLY A 572 13.16 17.80 -38.59
CA GLY A 572 14.60 17.59 -38.76
C GLY A 572 15.21 16.83 -37.56
N GLN A 573 16.49 16.97 -37.34
CA GLN A 573 17.27 16.42 -36.22
C GLN A 573 17.27 14.87 -36.16
N GLU A 574 17.35 14.23 -37.36
CA GLU A 574 17.27 12.77 -37.51
C GLU A 574 18.29 12.04 -36.62
N ASP A 575 19.56 12.51 -36.63
CA ASP A 575 20.63 11.94 -35.80
C ASP A 575 20.28 11.97 -34.29
N ALA A 576 19.69 13.09 -33.83
CA ALA A 576 19.31 13.27 -32.46
C ALA A 576 18.18 12.31 -32.06
N ILE A 577 17.17 12.22 -32.91
CA ILE A 577 15.99 11.35 -32.66
C ILE A 577 16.41 9.89 -32.75
N GLY A 578 17.24 9.50 -33.73
CA GLY A 578 17.75 8.13 -33.85
C GLY A 578 18.58 7.69 -32.63
N ALA A 579 19.57 8.50 -32.22
CA ALA A 579 20.44 8.19 -31.09
C ALA A 579 19.66 8.01 -29.78
N ILE A 580 18.67 8.87 -29.52
CA ILE A 580 17.80 8.74 -28.32
C ILE A 580 16.94 7.48 -28.40
N SER A 581 16.33 7.23 -29.56
CA SER A 581 15.47 6.07 -29.80
C SER A 581 16.21 4.77 -29.56
N ASP A 582 17.46 4.68 -30.08
CA ASP A 582 18.32 3.51 -29.93
C ASP A 582 18.76 3.29 -28.46
N ALA A 583 19.11 4.36 -27.75
CA ALA A 583 19.48 4.26 -26.34
C ALA A 583 18.30 3.78 -25.50
N ILE A 584 17.10 4.29 -25.74
CA ILE A 584 15.88 3.85 -25.05
C ILE A 584 15.55 2.40 -25.40
N ARG A 585 15.65 2.00 -26.67
CA ARG A 585 15.45 0.60 -27.11
C ARG A 585 16.43 -0.34 -26.42
N ARG A 586 17.74 0.01 -26.35
CA ARG A 586 18.77 -0.78 -25.64
C ARG A 586 18.42 -0.96 -24.15
N SER A 587 18.03 0.12 -23.50
CA SER A 587 17.64 0.07 -22.07
C SER A 587 16.41 -0.79 -21.85
N ARG A 588 15.38 -0.66 -22.67
CA ARG A 588 14.12 -1.42 -22.56
C ARG A 588 14.28 -2.89 -22.93
N ALA A 589 15.22 -3.21 -23.81
CA ALA A 589 15.60 -4.58 -24.13
C ALA A 589 16.45 -5.27 -23.06
N GLY A 590 16.80 -4.58 -21.95
CA GLY A 590 17.64 -5.12 -20.89
C GLY A 590 19.12 -5.22 -21.25
N LEU A 591 19.56 -4.51 -22.29
CA LEU A 591 20.94 -4.53 -22.79
C LEU A 591 21.80 -3.39 -22.18
N SER A 592 21.26 -2.62 -21.24
CA SER A 592 21.96 -1.56 -20.52
C SER A 592 22.18 -1.95 -19.06
N ASP A 593 23.11 -1.29 -18.36
CA ASP A 593 23.36 -1.51 -16.95
C ASP A 593 22.11 -1.12 -16.11
N PRO A 594 21.52 -2.06 -15.36
CA PRO A 594 20.32 -1.82 -14.58
C PRO A 594 20.53 -0.84 -13.39
N LYS A 595 21.78 -0.47 -13.14
CA LYS A 595 22.10 0.51 -12.10
C LYS A 595 22.02 1.95 -12.59
N LYS A 596 22.12 2.20 -13.89
CA LYS A 596 22.14 3.53 -14.49
C LYS A 596 20.75 4.05 -14.85
N PRO A 597 20.58 5.36 -15.13
CA PRO A 597 19.38 5.90 -15.77
C PRO A 597 19.09 5.21 -17.12
N ILE A 598 17.84 5.32 -17.62
CA ILE A 598 17.44 4.78 -18.96
C ILE A 598 18.36 5.29 -20.06
N GLY A 599 18.73 6.55 -19.97
CA GLY A 599 19.67 7.20 -20.88
C GLY A 599 20.11 8.56 -20.35
N SER A 600 21.31 8.96 -20.74
CA SER A 600 21.94 10.25 -20.38
C SER A 600 22.50 10.92 -21.61
N PHE A 601 22.07 12.17 -21.90
CA PHE A 601 22.35 12.84 -23.14
C PHE A 601 22.84 14.28 -22.90
N ILE A 602 23.80 14.72 -23.71
CA ILE A 602 24.11 16.15 -23.87
C ILE A 602 23.68 16.63 -25.26
N PHE A 603 22.83 17.64 -25.29
CA PHE A 603 22.36 18.30 -26.50
C PHE A 603 23.16 19.58 -26.76
N LEU A 604 23.97 19.61 -27.80
CA LEU A 604 24.76 20.76 -28.25
C LEU A 604 24.04 21.43 -29.41
N GLY A 605 24.11 22.76 -29.52
CA GLY A 605 23.55 23.47 -30.64
C GLY A 605 23.07 24.85 -30.29
N THR A 606 22.68 25.60 -31.36
CA THR A 606 22.17 26.97 -31.23
C THR A 606 20.82 27.05 -30.51
N THR A 607 20.42 28.23 -30.11
CA THR A 607 19.10 28.44 -29.47
C THR A 607 17.99 28.27 -30.54
N GLY A 608 16.88 27.64 -30.18
CA GLY A 608 15.68 27.54 -31.02
C GLY A 608 15.70 26.42 -32.07
N VAL A 609 16.64 25.46 -31.99
CA VAL A 609 16.74 24.31 -32.91
C VAL A 609 15.95 23.08 -32.50
N GLY A 610 15.22 23.13 -31.36
CA GLY A 610 14.36 22.04 -30.95
C GLY A 610 14.84 21.23 -29.71
N LYS A 611 16.00 21.54 -29.08
CA LYS A 611 16.53 20.77 -27.91
C LYS A 611 15.52 20.54 -26.82
N THR A 612 14.87 21.60 -26.33
CA THR A 612 13.86 21.53 -25.28
C THR A 612 12.55 20.89 -25.77
N GLU A 613 12.19 21.05 -27.02
CA GLU A 613 10.98 20.47 -27.60
C GLU A 613 11.11 18.94 -27.74
N LEU A 614 12.29 18.45 -28.11
CA LEU A 614 12.55 17.00 -28.14
C LEU A 614 12.43 16.38 -26.76
N ALA A 615 12.95 17.04 -25.70
CA ALA A 615 12.78 16.57 -24.33
C ALA A 615 11.31 16.52 -23.91
N LYS A 616 10.48 17.51 -24.32
CA LYS A 616 9.03 17.51 -24.07
C LYS A 616 8.31 16.41 -24.85
N ALA A 617 8.60 16.27 -26.14
CA ALA A 617 8.01 15.23 -26.97
C ALA A 617 8.31 13.84 -26.43
N LEU A 618 9.54 13.64 -25.95
CA LEU A 618 9.96 12.40 -25.33
C LEU A 618 9.21 12.11 -23.99
N ALA A 619 9.05 13.12 -23.14
CA ALA A 619 8.32 13.00 -21.88
C ALA A 619 6.86 12.66 -22.11
N GLU A 620 6.19 13.34 -23.04
CA GLU A 620 4.80 13.08 -23.38
C GLU A 620 4.60 11.68 -23.97
N TYR A 621 5.46 11.30 -24.90
CA TYR A 621 5.32 10.01 -25.58
C TYR A 621 5.60 8.81 -24.69
N LEU A 622 6.69 8.85 -23.89
CA LEU A 622 7.08 7.73 -23.04
C LEU A 622 6.21 7.61 -21.77
N PHE A 623 5.76 8.75 -21.24
CA PHE A 623 5.09 8.78 -19.94
C PHE A 623 3.62 9.24 -20.01
N ASN A 624 3.11 9.54 -21.23
CA ASN A 624 1.74 9.98 -21.49
C ASN A 624 1.28 11.19 -20.66
N LYS A 625 2.23 12.03 -20.21
CA LYS A 625 1.94 13.22 -19.40
C LYS A 625 2.94 14.33 -19.72
N ASP A 626 2.44 15.51 -20.04
CA ASP A 626 3.27 16.71 -20.24
C ASP A 626 4.04 17.11 -18.97
N ASP A 627 3.52 16.78 -17.81
CA ASP A 627 4.13 17.09 -16.52
C ASP A 627 5.22 16.10 -16.09
N ALA A 628 5.51 15.07 -16.90
CA ALA A 628 6.63 14.15 -16.67
C ALA A 628 8.01 14.77 -17.01
N LEU A 629 8.04 16.02 -17.46
CA LEU A 629 9.28 16.78 -17.65
C LEU A 629 9.63 17.58 -16.38
N VAL A 630 10.77 17.24 -15.77
CA VAL A 630 11.38 18.02 -14.69
C VAL A 630 12.46 18.92 -15.29
N ARG A 631 12.19 20.22 -15.42
CA ARG A 631 13.13 21.19 -15.95
C ARG A 631 13.81 21.95 -14.83
N ILE A 632 15.15 21.99 -14.87
CA ILE A 632 15.99 22.75 -13.94
C ILE A 632 16.95 23.60 -14.76
N ASP A 633 16.90 24.90 -14.54
CA ASP A 633 17.79 25.85 -15.21
C ASP A 633 19.09 25.96 -14.41
N MET A 634 20.21 25.55 -15.02
CA MET A 634 21.51 25.54 -14.37
C MET A 634 22.09 26.94 -14.16
N SER A 635 21.54 27.96 -14.81
CA SER A 635 21.91 29.35 -14.54
C SER A 635 21.58 29.82 -13.11
N GLU A 636 20.63 29.14 -12.41
CA GLU A 636 20.32 29.38 -11.00
C GLU A 636 21.33 28.73 -10.04
N TYR A 637 22.23 27.86 -10.55
CA TYR A 637 23.15 27.04 -9.76
C TYR A 637 24.63 27.36 -10.04
N GLN A 638 24.93 28.63 -10.30
CA GLN A 638 26.29 29.10 -10.59
C GLN A 638 27.16 29.20 -9.33
N GLU A 639 26.52 29.41 -8.16
CA GLU A 639 27.23 29.61 -6.92
C GLU A 639 27.18 28.35 -6.02
N LYS A 640 28.26 28.12 -5.26
CA LYS A 640 28.39 26.93 -4.41
C LYS A 640 27.22 26.74 -3.42
N HIS A 641 26.70 27.80 -2.84
CA HIS A 641 25.60 27.72 -1.88
C HIS A 641 24.25 27.35 -2.53
N THR A 642 24.05 27.63 -3.83
CA THR A 642 22.82 27.26 -4.53
C THR A 642 22.79 25.76 -4.89
N VAL A 643 23.97 25.12 -4.99
CA VAL A 643 24.08 23.67 -5.28
C VAL A 643 23.40 22.83 -4.21
N SER A 644 23.48 23.26 -2.93
CA SER A 644 22.78 22.56 -1.85
C SER A 644 21.26 22.52 -2.01
N ARG A 645 20.65 23.42 -2.78
CA ARG A 645 19.21 23.38 -3.08
C ARG A 645 18.81 22.16 -3.95
N LEU A 646 19.75 21.57 -4.70
CA LEU A 646 19.47 20.36 -5.50
C LEU A 646 19.27 19.13 -4.62
N ILE A 647 20.05 19.01 -3.54
CA ILE A 647 20.06 17.82 -2.65
C ILE A 647 19.50 18.11 -1.25
N GLY A 648 19.15 19.37 -0.96
CA GLY A 648 18.68 19.85 0.35
C GLY A 648 19.77 20.55 1.15
N ALA A 649 19.38 21.45 2.05
CA ALA A 649 20.30 22.17 2.92
C ALA A 649 20.86 21.24 4.02
N PRO A 650 22.13 21.41 4.44
CA PRO A 650 22.70 20.69 5.57
C PRO A 650 21.98 21.02 6.91
N PRO A 651 22.07 20.16 7.92
CA PRO A 651 21.50 20.44 9.24
C PRO A 651 21.99 21.77 9.81
N GLY A 652 21.06 22.57 10.30
CA GLY A 652 21.34 23.89 10.90
C GLY A 652 21.31 25.06 9.92
N TYR A 653 21.10 24.86 8.64
CA TYR A 653 20.92 25.93 7.64
C TYR A 653 19.44 26.20 7.36
N VAL A 654 19.12 27.43 6.95
CA VAL A 654 17.76 27.81 6.51
C VAL A 654 17.36 26.96 5.31
N GLY A 655 16.15 26.38 5.35
CA GLY A 655 15.65 25.47 4.31
C GLY A 655 15.97 23.98 4.52
N TYR A 656 16.52 23.57 5.69
CA TYR A 656 16.75 22.15 6.00
C TYR A 656 15.47 21.30 5.94
N ASP A 657 14.32 21.84 6.32
CA ASP A 657 13.04 21.16 6.27
C ASP A 657 12.48 21.02 4.83
N GLU A 658 12.92 21.87 3.93
CA GLU A 658 12.63 21.76 2.50
C GLU A 658 13.54 20.69 1.90
N GLY A 659 12.98 19.70 1.21
CA GLY A 659 13.75 18.68 0.49
C GLY A 659 14.57 19.27 -0.65
N GLY A 660 15.58 18.57 -1.15
CA GLY A 660 16.33 18.99 -2.34
C GLY A 660 15.44 19.04 -3.59
N GLN A 661 15.57 20.09 -4.36
CA GLN A 661 14.71 20.35 -5.53
C GLN A 661 14.77 19.20 -6.56
N LEU A 662 15.96 18.72 -6.87
CA LEU A 662 16.16 17.59 -7.78
C LEU A 662 15.72 16.25 -7.14
N THR A 663 16.15 16.00 -5.91
CA THR A 663 15.85 14.74 -5.22
C THR A 663 14.37 14.58 -4.92
N GLU A 664 13.68 15.66 -4.51
CA GLU A 664 12.24 15.62 -4.24
C GLU A 664 11.41 15.50 -5.51
N ALA A 665 11.82 16.18 -6.60
CA ALA A 665 11.15 16.07 -7.89
C ALA A 665 11.19 14.62 -8.41
N VAL A 666 12.35 13.96 -8.34
CA VAL A 666 12.49 12.56 -8.79
C VAL A 666 11.79 11.58 -7.84
N ARG A 667 11.77 11.84 -6.53
CA ARG A 667 11.01 11.00 -5.59
C ARG A 667 9.50 11.06 -5.85
N ARG A 668 8.99 12.24 -6.22
CA ARG A 668 7.56 12.40 -6.58
C ARG A 668 7.25 11.86 -7.97
N LYS A 669 8.20 11.97 -8.91
CA LYS A 669 8.06 11.53 -10.31
C LYS A 669 9.26 10.66 -10.70
N PRO A 670 9.33 9.40 -10.23
CA PRO A 670 10.45 8.51 -10.51
C PRO A 670 10.56 8.10 -11.98
N TYR A 671 9.50 8.35 -12.76
CA TYR A 671 9.45 8.17 -14.21
C TYR A 671 9.30 9.56 -14.83
N SER A 672 10.41 10.13 -15.22
CA SER A 672 10.43 11.49 -15.80
C SER A 672 11.63 11.71 -16.70
N VAL A 673 11.51 12.69 -17.57
CA VAL A 673 12.65 13.28 -18.28
C VAL A 673 13.16 14.44 -17.44
N ILE A 674 14.43 14.38 -17.07
CA ILE A 674 15.11 15.44 -16.32
C ILE A 674 15.87 16.28 -17.33
N LEU A 675 15.46 17.51 -17.50
CA LEU A 675 16.10 18.47 -18.37
C LEU A 675 16.92 19.47 -17.54
N LEU A 676 18.24 19.38 -17.64
CA LEU A 676 19.19 20.31 -17.05
C LEU A 676 19.59 21.31 -18.13
N ASP A 677 19.00 22.50 -18.10
CA ASP A 677 19.17 23.50 -19.14
C ASP A 677 20.43 24.34 -18.87
N GLU A 678 21.21 24.63 -19.93
CA GLU A 678 22.44 25.44 -19.86
C GLU A 678 23.50 24.91 -18.87
N ILE A 679 23.83 23.61 -19.01
CA ILE A 679 24.71 22.89 -18.07
C ILE A 679 26.11 23.53 -17.91
N GLU A 680 26.60 24.26 -18.94
CA GLU A 680 27.87 24.99 -18.92
C GLU A 680 27.90 26.13 -17.88
N LYS A 681 26.76 26.59 -17.42
CA LYS A 681 26.65 27.66 -16.40
C LYS A 681 26.71 27.13 -14.98
N ALA A 682 26.58 25.82 -14.80
CA ALA A 682 26.54 25.19 -13.50
C ALA A 682 27.88 25.28 -12.74
N HIS A 683 27.79 25.43 -11.40
CA HIS A 683 28.97 25.33 -10.55
C HIS A 683 29.62 23.93 -10.67
N PRO A 684 30.95 23.80 -10.59
CA PRO A 684 31.63 22.50 -10.68
C PRO A 684 31.14 21.39 -9.74
N ASP A 685 30.59 21.77 -8.57
CA ASP A 685 30.05 20.80 -7.62
C ASP A 685 28.75 20.12 -8.12
N VAL A 686 28.00 20.72 -9.06
CA VAL A 686 26.83 20.10 -9.70
C VAL A 686 27.25 18.85 -10.47
N PHE A 687 28.37 18.90 -11.17
CA PHE A 687 28.90 17.75 -11.89
C PHE A 687 29.26 16.59 -10.95
N ASN A 688 29.74 16.89 -9.73
CA ASN A 688 30.03 15.84 -8.74
C ASN A 688 28.75 15.14 -8.27
N ILE A 689 27.64 15.87 -8.11
CA ILE A 689 26.33 15.31 -7.78
C ILE A 689 25.82 14.45 -8.94
N LEU A 690 25.92 14.95 -10.18
CA LEU A 690 25.44 14.22 -11.35
C LEU A 690 26.27 12.97 -11.65
N LEU A 691 27.58 12.93 -11.32
CA LEU A 691 28.36 11.70 -11.42
C LEU A 691 27.76 10.55 -10.63
N GLN A 692 27.28 10.82 -9.41
CA GLN A 692 26.61 9.81 -8.61
C GLN A 692 25.31 9.31 -9.26
N VAL A 693 24.55 10.23 -9.88
CA VAL A 693 23.32 9.88 -10.62
C VAL A 693 23.64 9.00 -11.82
N LEU A 694 24.69 9.37 -12.60
CA LEU A 694 25.05 8.67 -13.84
C LEU A 694 25.71 7.31 -13.61
N ASP A 695 26.42 7.11 -12.47
CA ASP A 695 27.07 5.84 -12.13
C ASP A 695 26.15 4.88 -11.39
N ASP A 696 25.47 5.37 -10.34
CA ASP A 696 24.71 4.52 -9.42
C ASP A 696 23.20 4.58 -9.65
N GLY A 697 22.70 5.52 -10.51
CA GLY A 697 21.28 5.76 -10.73
C GLY A 697 20.52 6.14 -9.46
N ARG A 698 21.22 6.72 -8.49
CA ARG A 698 20.62 7.15 -7.24
C ARG A 698 21.33 8.39 -6.68
N LEU A 699 20.60 9.17 -5.91
CA LEU A 699 21.12 10.35 -5.23
C LEU A 699 20.54 10.42 -3.82
N THR A 700 21.40 10.53 -2.83
CA THR A 700 20.97 10.63 -1.42
C THR A 700 20.85 12.11 -1.03
N ASP A 701 19.72 12.51 -0.50
CA ASP A 701 19.51 13.87 0.01
C ASP A 701 20.19 14.07 1.40
N ASN A 702 20.27 15.31 1.85
CA ASN A 702 20.89 15.65 3.13
C ASN A 702 20.09 15.13 4.36
N LYS A 703 18.91 14.56 4.16
CA LYS A 703 18.12 13.86 5.20
C LYS A 703 18.37 12.35 5.18
N GLY A 704 19.27 11.84 4.33
CA GLY A 704 19.56 10.42 4.16
C GLY A 704 18.55 9.66 3.30
N ARG A 705 17.60 10.36 2.63
CA ARG A 705 16.59 9.72 1.77
C ARG A 705 17.17 9.55 0.36
N VAL A 706 16.97 8.38 -0.21
CA VAL A 706 17.47 8.03 -1.55
C VAL A 706 16.43 8.40 -2.61
N ALA A 707 16.82 9.17 -3.63
CA ALA A 707 16.08 9.37 -4.86
C ALA A 707 16.60 8.41 -5.94
N ASN A 708 15.70 7.66 -6.57
CA ASN A 708 16.03 6.64 -7.57
C ASN A 708 15.86 7.21 -8.99
N PHE A 709 16.97 7.27 -9.73
CA PHE A 709 17.04 7.80 -11.09
C PHE A 709 17.05 6.71 -12.18
N LYS A 710 16.99 5.43 -11.82
CA LYS A 710 17.11 4.31 -12.78
C LYS A 710 16.03 4.32 -13.86
N ASN A 711 14.89 4.90 -13.56
CA ASN A 711 13.76 5.00 -14.46
C ASN A 711 13.61 6.40 -15.08
N THR A 712 14.64 7.25 -14.97
CA THR A 712 14.64 8.59 -15.56
C THR A 712 15.51 8.64 -16.82
N ILE A 713 15.24 9.62 -17.67
CA ILE A 713 16.11 10.01 -18.78
C ILE A 713 16.69 11.36 -18.42
N VAL A 714 18.01 11.48 -18.43
CA VAL A 714 18.71 12.72 -18.09
C VAL A 714 19.17 13.41 -19.36
N ILE A 715 18.64 14.58 -19.63
CA ILE A 715 19.00 15.42 -20.79
C ILE A 715 19.63 16.70 -20.28
N MET A 716 20.81 17.00 -20.75
CA MET A 716 21.55 18.23 -20.49
C MET A 716 21.63 19.06 -21.77
N THR A 717 21.22 20.33 -21.75
CA THR A 717 21.40 21.20 -22.91
C THR A 717 22.60 22.10 -22.70
N SER A 718 23.29 22.40 -23.79
CA SER A 718 24.40 23.35 -23.78
C SER A 718 24.43 24.16 -25.09
N ASN A 719 24.88 25.40 -24.95
CA ASN A 719 25.11 26.31 -26.08
C ASN A 719 26.61 26.44 -26.41
N ILE A 720 27.46 25.56 -25.85
CA ILE A 720 28.91 25.54 -26.19
C ILE A 720 29.07 25.27 -27.67
N GLY A 721 29.90 26.04 -28.32
CA GLY A 721 30.16 25.92 -29.75
C GLY A 721 29.09 26.46 -30.70
N SER A 722 28.01 27.09 -30.17
CA SER A 722 26.92 27.63 -31.03
C SER A 722 27.41 28.63 -32.06
N HIS A 723 28.38 29.46 -31.75
CA HIS A 723 28.99 30.42 -32.70
C HIS A 723 29.73 29.68 -33.84
N LEU A 724 30.48 28.64 -33.47
CA LEU A 724 31.20 27.81 -34.44
C LEU A 724 30.24 27.05 -35.37
N ILE A 725 29.16 26.50 -34.80
CA ILE A 725 28.13 25.84 -35.60
C ILE A 725 27.51 26.83 -36.60
N GLN A 726 27.13 28.03 -36.18
CA GLN A 726 26.54 29.04 -37.03
C GLN A 726 27.51 29.48 -38.17
N GLU A 727 28.76 29.71 -37.86
CA GLU A 727 29.78 30.12 -38.82
C GLU A 727 30.02 29.04 -39.88
N ARG A 728 30.18 27.77 -39.46
CA ARG A 728 30.44 26.66 -40.38
C ARG A 728 29.22 26.31 -41.26
N PHE A 729 28.03 26.36 -40.68
CA PHE A 729 26.79 26.08 -41.42
C PHE A 729 26.31 27.25 -42.31
N ALA A 730 26.85 28.46 -42.13
CA ALA A 730 26.62 29.56 -43.10
C ALA A 730 27.30 29.32 -44.43
N ASP A 731 28.37 28.51 -44.49
CA ASP A 731 29.14 28.16 -45.69
C ASP A 731 28.64 26.86 -46.35
N LEU A 732 27.48 26.31 -45.92
CA LEU A 732 26.93 25.06 -46.40
C LEU A 732 26.50 25.17 -47.89
N THR A 733 27.01 24.25 -48.71
CA THR A 733 26.59 24.03 -50.10
C THR A 733 26.15 22.59 -50.27
N GLU A 734 25.26 22.29 -51.23
CA GLU A 734 24.69 20.94 -51.44
C GLU A 734 25.75 19.83 -51.62
N THR A 735 26.99 20.17 -51.94
CA THR A 735 28.10 19.24 -52.21
C THR A 735 29.00 18.97 -50.98
N ASN A 736 28.93 19.80 -49.92
CA ASN A 736 29.90 19.75 -48.79
C ASN A 736 29.21 19.46 -47.42
N GLY A 737 27.90 19.18 -47.42
CA GLY A 737 27.10 19.10 -46.15
C GLY A 737 27.65 18.11 -45.13
N GLU A 738 27.81 16.85 -45.48
CA GLU A 738 28.27 15.80 -44.59
C GLU A 738 29.69 16.02 -44.04
N GLU A 739 30.61 16.55 -44.89
CA GLU A 739 31.98 16.81 -44.47
C GLU A 739 32.08 17.98 -43.48
N ILE A 740 31.32 19.05 -43.73
CA ILE A 740 31.22 20.21 -42.84
C ILE A 740 30.60 19.82 -41.51
N GLU A 741 29.54 19.03 -41.52
CA GLU A 741 28.89 18.54 -40.31
C GLU A 741 29.83 17.70 -39.46
N ALA A 742 30.48 16.69 -40.03
CA ALA A 742 31.45 15.82 -39.34
C ALA A 742 32.60 16.62 -38.75
N LYS A 743 33.15 17.59 -39.48
CA LYS A 743 34.22 18.46 -39.03
C LYS A 743 33.77 19.39 -37.89
N THR A 744 32.60 20.00 -38.04
CA THR A 744 32.02 20.88 -36.99
C THR A 744 31.74 20.11 -35.73
N LYS A 745 31.21 18.89 -35.84
CA LYS A 745 30.98 17.98 -34.72
C LYS A 745 32.26 17.69 -33.92
N LEU A 746 33.36 17.42 -34.62
CA LEU A 746 34.67 17.23 -33.99
C LEU A 746 35.17 18.48 -33.27
N GLU A 747 35.14 19.64 -33.94
CA GLU A 747 35.57 20.93 -33.37
C GLU A 747 34.73 21.31 -32.12
N VAL A 748 33.41 21.12 -32.16
CA VAL A 748 32.50 21.37 -31.01
C VAL A 748 32.78 20.41 -29.87
N PHE A 749 33.08 19.13 -30.14
CA PHE A 749 33.46 18.17 -29.10
C PHE A 749 34.77 18.51 -28.44
N GLU A 750 35.77 19.04 -29.16
CA GLU A 750 37.02 19.54 -28.60
C GLU A 750 36.76 20.76 -27.67
N LEU A 751 35.85 21.63 -28.01
CA LEU A 751 35.43 22.73 -27.15
C LEU A 751 34.71 22.23 -25.87
N LEU A 752 33.85 21.22 -26.03
CA LEU A 752 33.14 20.60 -24.89
C LEU A 752 34.14 19.96 -23.90
N LYS A 753 35.14 19.22 -24.39
CA LYS A 753 36.22 18.62 -23.57
C LYS A 753 37.03 19.63 -22.79
N LYS A 754 37.15 20.88 -23.30
CA LYS A 754 37.86 21.98 -22.61
C LYS A 754 36.97 22.60 -21.50
N SER A 755 35.65 22.54 -21.65
CA SER A 755 34.70 23.18 -20.77
C SER A 755 34.17 22.27 -19.68
N ILE A 756 34.03 20.97 -19.97
CA ILE A 756 33.48 19.94 -19.05
C ILE A 756 34.55 18.87 -18.79
N ARG A 757 34.64 18.39 -17.56
CA ARG A 757 35.63 17.40 -17.13
C ARG A 757 35.50 16.11 -17.94
N PRO A 758 36.60 15.51 -18.41
CA PRO A 758 36.58 14.26 -19.17
C PRO A 758 35.91 13.10 -18.44
N GLU A 759 36.08 13.01 -17.11
CA GLU A 759 35.44 11.98 -16.28
C GLU A 759 33.92 12.03 -16.32
N PHE A 760 33.32 13.22 -16.46
CA PHE A 760 31.90 13.40 -16.58
C PHE A 760 31.40 13.03 -17.99
N LEU A 761 32.11 13.47 -19.02
CA LEU A 761 31.77 13.14 -20.41
C LEU A 761 31.78 11.63 -20.69
N ASN A 762 32.70 10.89 -20.06
CA ASN A 762 32.80 9.43 -20.20
C ASN A 762 31.64 8.66 -19.55
N ARG A 763 30.80 9.31 -18.77
CA ARG A 763 29.60 8.71 -18.10
C ARG A 763 28.33 8.96 -18.86
N ILE A 764 28.37 9.80 -19.88
CA ILE A 764 27.22 10.14 -20.69
C ILE A 764 27.12 9.14 -21.85
N ASP A 765 25.91 8.65 -22.09
CA ASP A 765 25.66 7.63 -23.11
C ASP A 765 25.87 8.21 -24.51
N GLU A 766 25.35 9.41 -24.78
CA GLU A 766 25.48 10.03 -26.12
C GLU A 766 25.60 11.57 -26.02
N THR A 767 26.48 12.12 -26.85
CA THR A 767 26.60 13.56 -27.03
C THR A 767 26.12 13.91 -28.44
N ILE A 768 25.05 14.69 -28.52
CA ILE A 768 24.28 14.91 -29.74
C ILE A 768 24.39 16.39 -30.16
N MET A 769 24.80 16.64 -31.44
CA MET A 769 24.84 17.97 -31.98
C MET A 769 23.55 18.22 -32.79
N PHE A 770 22.83 19.26 -32.45
CA PHE A 770 21.65 19.75 -33.17
C PHE A 770 22.11 20.66 -34.29
N THR A 771 21.66 20.37 -35.47
CA THR A 771 21.95 21.18 -36.68
C THR A 771 21.07 22.42 -36.77
N PRO A 772 21.53 23.52 -37.35
CA PRO A 772 20.67 24.65 -37.65
C PRO A 772 19.51 24.27 -38.56
N LEU A 773 18.35 24.88 -38.32
CA LEU A 773 17.14 24.58 -39.10
C LEU A 773 17.23 25.10 -40.53
N THR A 774 16.82 24.29 -41.51
CA THR A 774 16.66 24.66 -42.90
C THR A 774 15.33 25.40 -43.13
N ARG A 775 15.15 25.98 -44.35
CA ARG A 775 13.85 26.59 -44.68
C ARG A 775 12.72 25.58 -44.76
N GLU A 776 12.99 24.35 -45.16
CA GLU A 776 12.02 23.25 -45.17
C GLU A 776 11.63 22.86 -43.77
N ASP A 777 12.59 22.79 -42.82
CA ASP A 777 12.31 22.52 -41.40
C ASP A 777 11.42 23.62 -40.82
N ILE A 778 11.69 24.89 -41.12
CA ILE A 778 10.87 26.00 -40.65
C ILE A 778 9.44 25.88 -41.16
N ARG A 779 9.27 25.49 -42.42
CA ARG A 779 7.94 25.24 -42.98
C ARG A 779 7.21 24.12 -42.22
N GLY A 780 7.87 23.00 -41.98
CA GLY A 780 7.31 21.91 -41.19
C GLY A 780 6.92 22.33 -39.76
N ILE A 781 7.72 23.19 -39.12
CA ILE A 781 7.39 23.74 -37.80
C ILE A 781 6.16 24.65 -37.86
N VAL A 782 6.03 25.48 -38.93
CA VAL A 782 4.84 26.32 -39.14
C VAL A 782 3.59 25.44 -39.25
N ASP A 783 3.64 24.37 -40.05
CA ASP A 783 2.52 23.46 -40.25
C ASP A 783 2.06 22.82 -38.90
N ILE A 784 3.00 22.37 -38.08
CA ILE A 784 2.71 21.83 -36.73
C ILE A 784 2.04 22.88 -35.82
N GLN A 785 2.59 24.12 -35.80
CA GLN A 785 2.02 25.21 -35.00
C GLN A 785 0.64 25.62 -35.51
N PHE A 786 0.44 25.66 -36.79
CA PHE A 786 -0.84 26.00 -37.40
C PHE A 786 -1.90 24.92 -37.13
N ALA A 787 -1.55 23.63 -37.20
CA ALA A 787 -2.43 22.53 -36.84
C ALA A 787 -2.87 22.63 -35.37
N SER A 788 -1.99 23.04 -34.45
CA SER A 788 -2.33 23.30 -33.06
C SER A 788 -3.35 24.44 -32.90
N ILE A 789 -3.20 25.50 -33.67
CA ILE A 789 -4.17 26.63 -33.70
C ILE A 789 -5.50 26.17 -34.26
N SER A 790 -5.52 25.44 -35.35
CA SER A 790 -6.73 24.88 -35.96
C SER A 790 -7.50 24.00 -34.95
N LYS A 791 -6.82 23.16 -34.22
CA LYS A 791 -7.42 22.35 -33.15
C LYS A 791 -8.01 23.20 -32.01
N MET A 792 -7.32 24.27 -31.61
CA MET A 792 -7.79 25.20 -30.59
C MET A 792 -9.07 25.95 -31.01
N LEU A 793 -9.12 26.39 -32.30
CA LEU A 793 -10.27 27.10 -32.87
C LEU A 793 -11.47 26.15 -33.08
N SER A 794 -11.22 24.93 -33.52
CA SER A 794 -12.26 23.91 -33.71
C SER A 794 -13.01 23.61 -32.40
N ALA A 795 -12.32 23.69 -31.25
CA ALA A 795 -12.95 23.56 -29.92
C ALA A 795 -13.94 24.71 -29.60
N GLN A 796 -13.85 25.82 -30.34
CA GLN A 796 -14.75 26.98 -30.25
C GLN A 796 -15.76 27.02 -31.40
N GLY A 797 -15.84 25.95 -32.21
CA GLY A 797 -16.72 25.89 -33.38
C GLY A 797 -16.23 26.68 -34.63
N VAL A 798 -14.94 27.06 -34.67
CA VAL A 798 -14.38 27.82 -35.80
C VAL A 798 -13.33 26.98 -36.52
N SER A 799 -13.46 26.79 -37.83
CA SER A 799 -12.47 26.08 -38.63
C SER A 799 -11.57 27.08 -39.34
N ILE A 800 -10.25 26.82 -39.37
CA ILE A 800 -9.29 27.67 -40.07
C ILE A 800 -8.46 26.84 -41.07
N GLU A 801 -8.35 27.35 -42.29
CA GLU A 801 -7.47 26.87 -43.35
C GLU A 801 -6.46 27.95 -43.71
N ALA A 802 -5.28 27.59 -44.17
CA ALA A 802 -4.27 28.56 -44.64
C ALA A 802 -3.78 28.21 -46.04
N THR A 803 -3.48 29.22 -46.86
CA THR A 803 -2.81 29.04 -48.13
C THR A 803 -1.32 28.74 -47.93
N SER A 804 -0.68 28.02 -48.86
CA SER A 804 0.75 27.73 -48.81
C SER A 804 1.59 28.99 -48.67
N ASP A 805 1.27 30.03 -49.45
CA ASP A 805 1.99 31.30 -49.43
C ASP A 805 1.90 32.01 -48.07
N ALA A 806 0.74 31.87 -47.33
CA ALA A 806 0.57 32.44 -46.01
C ALA A 806 1.44 31.72 -44.96
N LEU A 807 1.54 30.39 -45.06
CA LEU A 807 2.37 29.59 -44.16
C LEU A 807 3.87 29.80 -44.43
N ASP A 808 4.26 29.94 -45.68
CA ASP A 808 5.65 30.27 -46.05
C ASP A 808 6.05 31.66 -45.56
N TRP A 809 5.16 32.66 -45.72
CA TRP A 809 5.40 34.02 -45.23
C TRP A 809 5.52 34.11 -43.71
N ILE A 810 4.69 33.37 -42.95
CA ILE A 810 4.82 33.31 -41.48
C ILE A 810 6.15 32.65 -41.08
N GLY A 811 6.60 31.65 -41.83
CA GLY A 811 7.92 31.02 -41.67
C GLY A 811 9.07 32.03 -41.87
N GLU A 812 9.01 32.86 -42.94
CA GLU A 812 10.01 33.91 -43.18
C GLU A 812 10.02 34.97 -42.08
N LEU A 813 8.85 35.40 -41.60
CA LEU A 813 8.73 36.38 -40.50
C LEU A 813 9.18 35.82 -39.14
N GLY A 814 9.04 34.52 -38.93
CA GLY A 814 9.33 33.84 -37.69
C GLY A 814 10.72 33.21 -37.61
N TYR A 815 11.51 33.23 -38.66
CA TYR A 815 12.87 32.70 -38.69
C TYR A 815 13.92 33.76 -38.42
N ASP A 816 14.85 33.42 -37.54
CA ASP A 816 16.04 34.23 -37.28
C ASP A 816 17.28 33.32 -37.25
N PRO A 817 18.35 33.61 -38.04
CA PRO A 817 19.55 32.78 -38.06
C PRO A 817 20.21 32.59 -36.70
N GLN A 818 20.06 33.53 -35.74
CA GLN A 818 20.65 33.46 -34.40
C GLN A 818 19.75 32.76 -33.40
N PHE A 819 18.40 32.90 -33.53
CA PHE A 819 17.42 32.43 -32.58
C PHE A 819 16.58 31.26 -33.11
N GLY A 820 16.85 30.79 -34.35
CA GLY A 820 16.14 29.67 -34.98
C GLY A 820 14.64 29.93 -35.13
N ALA A 821 13.83 28.95 -34.77
CA ALA A 821 12.37 29.05 -34.79
C ALA A 821 11.75 29.71 -33.52
N ARG A 822 12.55 30.20 -32.57
CA ARG A 822 12.03 30.79 -31.30
C ARG A 822 11.13 32.03 -31.55
N PRO A 823 11.41 32.93 -32.55
CA PRO A 823 10.54 34.05 -32.82
C PRO A 823 9.21 33.68 -33.50
N LEU A 824 9.11 32.47 -34.10
CA LEU A 824 7.93 32.03 -34.85
C LEU A 824 6.63 32.08 -33.99
N LYS A 825 6.68 31.62 -32.74
CA LYS A 825 5.52 31.66 -31.83
C LYS A 825 5.03 33.10 -31.61
N ARG A 826 5.94 34.07 -31.52
CA ARG A 826 5.56 35.48 -31.36
C ARG A 826 5.02 36.06 -32.68
N ALA A 827 5.56 35.67 -33.84
CA ALA A 827 5.04 36.06 -35.13
C ALA A 827 3.59 35.54 -35.31
N ILE A 828 3.36 34.27 -35.06
CA ILE A 828 2.00 33.67 -35.07
C ILE A 828 1.06 34.41 -34.13
N GLN A 829 1.46 34.69 -32.91
CA GLN A 829 0.64 35.40 -31.94
C GLN A 829 0.29 36.82 -32.46
N ARG A 830 1.25 37.55 -32.97
CA ARG A 830 1.07 38.93 -33.39
C ARG A 830 0.28 39.04 -34.71
N GLU A 831 0.59 38.20 -35.69
CA GLU A 831 0.06 38.33 -37.06
C GLU A 831 -1.24 37.51 -37.27
N ILE A 832 -1.45 36.42 -36.48
CA ILE A 832 -2.61 35.55 -36.65
C ILE A 832 -3.55 35.67 -35.43
N LEU A 833 -3.10 35.31 -34.25
CA LEU A 833 -4.00 35.15 -33.11
C LEU A 833 -4.58 36.49 -32.61
N ASN A 834 -3.77 37.55 -32.56
CA ASN A 834 -4.27 38.86 -32.09
C ASN A 834 -5.29 39.48 -33.06
N PRO A 835 -5.11 39.53 -34.42
CA PRO A 835 -6.13 39.98 -35.33
C PRO A 835 -7.39 39.11 -35.32
N LEU A 836 -7.22 37.79 -35.34
CA LEU A 836 -8.32 36.81 -35.28
C LEU A 836 -9.19 36.97 -34.01
N SER A 837 -8.56 37.13 -32.85
CA SER A 837 -9.28 37.35 -31.59
C SER A 837 -10.13 38.64 -31.61
N LYS A 838 -9.66 39.70 -32.24
CA LYS A 838 -10.39 40.96 -32.42
C LYS A 838 -11.63 40.77 -33.31
N ASP A 839 -11.48 40.02 -34.42
CA ASP A 839 -12.57 39.76 -35.33
C ASP A 839 -13.65 38.82 -34.76
N ILE A 840 -13.23 37.84 -33.95
CA ILE A 840 -14.17 36.99 -33.16
C ILE A 840 -14.93 37.84 -32.13
N LEU A 841 -14.23 38.67 -31.36
CA LEU A 841 -14.86 39.53 -30.35
C LEU A 841 -15.75 40.63 -30.95
N ALA A 842 -15.43 41.10 -32.17
CA ALA A 842 -16.23 42.05 -32.91
C ALA A 842 -17.46 41.41 -33.58
N GLY A 843 -17.65 40.11 -33.47
CA GLY A 843 -18.77 39.37 -34.07
C GLY A 843 -18.68 39.25 -35.60
N LYS A 844 -17.52 39.51 -36.21
CA LYS A 844 -17.31 39.32 -37.65
C LYS A 844 -17.16 37.86 -38.05
N ILE A 845 -16.75 37.03 -37.06
CA ILE A 845 -16.56 35.59 -37.18
C ILE A 845 -17.54 34.97 -36.17
N SER A 846 -18.46 34.17 -36.65
CA SER A 846 -19.45 33.45 -35.83
C SER A 846 -19.02 32.01 -35.59
N ALA A 847 -19.64 31.33 -34.65
CA ALA A 847 -19.54 29.87 -34.50
C ALA A 847 -19.99 29.22 -35.82
N ASP A 848 -19.37 28.11 -36.18
CA ASP A 848 -19.52 27.35 -37.45
C ASP A 848 -18.96 28.03 -38.71
N SER A 849 -18.15 29.09 -38.56
CA SER A 849 -17.46 29.72 -39.70
C SER A 849 -16.21 28.94 -40.11
N VAL A 850 -15.96 28.91 -41.43
CA VAL A 850 -14.71 28.44 -42.02
C VAL A 850 -13.92 29.65 -42.48
N ILE A 851 -12.71 29.84 -41.91
CA ILE A 851 -11.86 31.00 -42.22
C ILE A 851 -10.71 30.52 -43.05
N ARG A 852 -10.44 31.29 -44.15
CA ARG A 852 -9.21 31.10 -44.94
C ARG A 852 -8.21 32.20 -44.64
N LEU A 853 -7.01 31.80 -44.18
CA LEU A 853 -5.86 32.71 -44.04
C LEU A 853 -5.11 32.81 -45.35
N GLN A 854 -4.98 34.01 -45.87
CA GLN A 854 -4.24 34.31 -47.12
C GLN A 854 -3.44 35.60 -46.99
N ILE A 855 -2.55 35.86 -47.98
CA ILE A 855 -1.74 37.08 -48.05
C ILE A 855 -2.25 37.95 -49.16
N ASN A 856 -2.32 39.28 -48.93
CA ASN A 856 -2.61 40.26 -49.97
C ASN A 856 -1.31 40.68 -50.73
N GLU A 857 -1.46 41.47 -51.81
CA GLU A 857 -0.32 42.00 -52.58
C GLU A 857 0.68 42.85 -51.78
N LYS A 858 0.26 43.33 -50.59
CA LYS A 858 1.10 44.08 -49.65
C LYS A 858 1.80 43.22 -48.60
N LYS A 859 1.69 41.88 -48.72
CA LYS A 859 2.23 40.92 -47.77
C LYS A 859 1.61 41.02 -46.37
N GLU A 860 0.32 41.45 -46.27
CA GLU A 860 -0.42 41.47 -45.02
C GLU A 860 -1.37 40.26 -44.96
N PHE A 861 -1.55 39.67 -43.73
CA PHE A 861 -2.48 38.56 -43.53
C PHE A 861 -3.92 39.04 -43.62
N VAL A 862 -4.74 38.32 -44.35
CA VAL A 862 -6.18 38.59 -44.51
C VAL A 862 -6.95 37.32 -44.14
N PHE A 863 -8.01 37.51 -43.35
CA PHE A 863 -8.93 36.43 -42.95
C PHE A 863 -10.19 36.52 -43.81
N GLU A 864 -10.40 35.56 -44.68
CA GLU A 864 -11.60 35.45 -45.52
C GLU A 864 -12.57 34.44 -44.87
N ASN A 865 -13.82 34.86 -44.68
CA ASN A 865 -14.86 33.94 -44.18
C ASN A 865 -15.50 33.26 -45.41
N LEU A 866 -15.41 31.91 -45.46
CA LEU A 866 -15.88 31.08 -46.57
C LEU A 866 -17.35 30.69 -46.42
#